data_6d72172fb22a25c041adcdf11edc3fe0
#
_entry.id   6d72172fb22a25c041adcdf11edc3fe0
#
_cell.length_a   1.000
_cell.length_b   1.000
_cell.length_c   1.000
_cell.angle_alpha   90.00
_cell.angle_beta   90.00
_cell.angle_gamma   90.00
#
_symmetry.space_group_name_H-M   'P 1'
#
loop_
_entity.id
_entity.type
_entity.pdbx_description
1 polymer ?
#
loop_
_entity_poly.entity_id
_entity_poly.type
_entity_poly.pdbx_seq_one_letter_code
_entity_poly.pdbx_strand_id
1 'polypeptide(L)'
;MATDFKRYYEFKDDLDEVIFHRHDMPSPWMNYLTNGTFFTMISQAGGSLSWYRSPEIWRIGRYNFYNLPTDGNGLFIYIKDKKTGKVWNPTVIPCNAIPDEWYSAHGFGYTRFHAVKDGVTVDLNCFVGTENALIYDMNISAETQREISVFACREMGLMEYLREVQWQCYCKASNNILYDEKTDSLSYEYFVDAQPRPDETPKVFFAANMRSVSHDGSRKSFMGSYRDFENPISLERGACGNSDLKGGEALFAMQFDLTLTNKPQNLSVFLGTYGQTESVKPLLDKLREKNYAEKEFKRVKNRLSERKKYFSAEIPDKDMQRMANVFNPLQAYVNFLVCREISFYATGTVRGIGMRDAAQDVLANVLYDLPASEEKILLLLGQQYNCGKTNHYFYPVEKREPLVSDRSDNHLWLVYAAYKVICECGKTDFLNKTAPYFDGGEGTVLEHIEKSVGYTVDHLGEHGLPLMLGSDWNDMLSNVCKEGKGESVFVSQMLVLACKQLKEIYAIIGKDDKTPDEIIARQEKILNDFCWNEDRFIRAVSDEGLKIGNRDEKCGALWINSQSWAVISGCSDEEKLRKCMETAVSTLDCGYGLLKLYPPLQRNYPSKEHELTFAQPGVNENGGVFCHANTWAIIAECMLKNNNEAYKIYKELIPHNIVKKFGVEKYNAEPYIYSSNIRAPMALDAGQAGVSWLSGTASWMMIALEEYIFGVKPCYKGLKIQPCIPDEWEKATVKRFFRGCEYTIELDNSAGCGNSVKEVYLNGRRFDGEYILSSAPTASVRIVTGKK
;
A
#
# COMPACT_ATOMS: atom_id res chain seq x y z
N MET A 1 11.39 22.59 20.37
CA MET A 1 11.53 23.44 19.17
C MET A 1 10.62 22.83 18.14
N ALA A 2 9.61 23.57 17.69
CA ALA A 2 8.77 23.10 16.59
C ALA A 2 9.68 23.01 15.36
N THR A 3 9.93 21.81 14.89
CA THR A 3 10.73 21.56 13.71
C THR A 3 9.99 22.15 12.51
N ASP A 4 10.69 23.03 11.78
CA ASP A 4 10.11 23.76 10.65
C ASP A 4 9.98 22.82 9.43
N PHE A 5 9.01 21.90 9.50
CA PHE A 5 8.74 20.96 8.40
C PHE A 5 8.36 21.69 7.10
N LYS A 6 7.88 22.94 7.20
CA LYS A 6 7.52 23.76 6.04
C LYS A 6 8.68 24.08 5.10
N ARG A 7 9.92 23.92 5.56
CA ARG A 7 11.10 23.99 4.69
C ARG A 7 11.26 22.78 3.78
N TYR A 8 10.58 21.67 4.10
CA TYR A 8 10.66 20.42 3.39
C TYR A 8 9.44 20.25 2.50
N TYR A 9 8.24 20.40 3.06
CA TYR A 9 7.00 20.14 2.36
C TYR A 9 5.82 20.94 2.92
N GLU A 10 4.78 21.04 2.09
CA GLU A 10 3.46 21.49 2.50
C GLU A 10 2.35 20.65 1.86
N PHE A 11 1.19 20.58 2.50
CA PHE A 11 0.00 20.00 1.91
C PHE A 11 -0.84 21.09 1.22
N LYS A 12 -1.26 20.82 0.00
CA LYS A 12 -2.22 21.66 -0.76
C LYS A 12 -3.54 20.93 -0.83
N ASP A 13 -4.40 21.16 0.18
CA ASP A 13 -5.68 20.45 0.31
C ASP A 13 -6.65 20.76 -0.83
N ASP A 14 -6.57 21.95 -1.44
CA ASP A 14 -7.33 22.34 -2.63
C ASP A 14 -6.91 21.60 -3.91
N LEU A 15 -5.69 21.10 -3.96
CA LEU A 15 -5.15 20.32 -5.07
C LEU A 15 -5.07 18.82 -4.76
N ASP A 16 -5.31 18.41 -3.52
CA ASP A 16 -5.09 17.04 -3.03
C ASP A 16 -3.63 16.56 -3.24
N GLU A 17 -2.66 17.44 -3.01
CA GLU A 17 -1.25 17.21 -3.27
C GLU A 17 -0.39 17.47 -2.02
N VAL A 18 0.76 16.83 -1.98
CA VAL A 18 1.89 17.23 -1.13
C VAL A 18 2.97 17.84 -2.01
N ILE A 19 3.41 19.06 -1.67
CA ILE A 19 4.45 19.81 -2.39
C ILE A 19 5.75 19.74 -1.60
N PHE A 20 6.86 19.52 -2.29
CA PHE A 20 8.21 19.47 -1.75
C PHE A 20 9.00 20.69 -2.21
N HIS A 21 9.64 21.34 -1.26
CA HIS A 21 10.45 22.55 -1.52
C HIS A 21 11.95 22.25 -1.62
N ARG A 22 12.32 20.98 -1.41
CA ARG A 22 13.70 20.49 -1.46
C ARG A 22 13.75 19.15 -2.20
N HIS A 23 14.79 18.95 -2.98
CA HIS A 23 15.08 17.66 -3.62
C HIS A 23 15.79 16.69 -2.66
N ASP A 24 16.65 17.25 -1.77
CA ASP A 24 17.51 16.53 -0.83
C ASP A 24 16.78 16.17 0.47
N MET A 25 15.71 15.37 0.37
CA MET A 25 15.00 14.80 1.52
C MET A 25 15.88 13.77 2.26
N PRO A 26 15.61 13.46 3.55
CA PRO A 26 16.38 12.49 4.33
C PRO A 26 16.45 11.09 3.69
N SER A 27 15.45 10.77 2.89
CA SER A 27 15.37 9.58 2.03
C SER A 27 14.55 9.92 0.77
N PRO A 28 14.62 9.13 -0.30
CA PRO A 28 13.68 9.27 -1.42
C PRO A 28 12.24 9.04 -0.94
N TRP A 29 11.41 10.08 -1.05
CA TRP A 29 9.98 9.99 -0.75
C TRP A 29 9.19 9.68 -2.01
N MET A 30 8.60 8.51 -2.04
CA MET A 30 8.08 7.90 -3.25
C MET A 30 6.60 8.22 -3.50
N ASN A 31 6.23 8.16 -4.78
CA ASN A 31 4.87 8.03 -5.25
C ASN A 31 4.77 6.88 -6.27
N TYR A 32 3.58 6.29 -6.42
CA TYR A 32 3.33 5.21 -7.38
C TYR A 32 2.40 5.68 -8.47
N LEU A 33 2.85 5.50 -9.71
CA LEU A 33 2.14 5.85 -10.94
C LEU A 33 1.77 4.54 -11.64
N THR A 34 0.48 4.31 -11.92
CA THR A 34 0.08 3.03 -12.51
C THR A 34 -1.28 3.08 -13.20
N ASN A 35 -1.47 2.18 -14.15
CA ASN A 35 -2.77 1.82 -14.71
C ASN A 35 -3.25 0.41 -14.29
N GLY A 36 -2.55 -0.21 -13.33
CA GLY A 36 -2.80 -1.57 -12.87
C GLY A 36 -1.93 -2.64 -13.55
N THR A 37 -1.26 -2.31 -14.66
CA THR A 37 -0.42 -3.25 -15.43
C THR A 37 1.01 -2.73 -15.60
N PHE A 38 1.14 -1.45 -15.93
CA PHE A 38 2.41 -0.74 -15.98
C PHE A 38 2.55 0.12 -14.73
N PHE A 39 3.70 0.04 -14.10
CA PHE A 39 3.98 0.69 -12.84
C PHE A 39 5.25 1.52 -12.91
N THR A 40 5.26 2.62 -12.19
CA THR A 40 6.47 3.40 -11.90
C THR A 40 6.40 3.90 -10.48
N MET A 41 7.41 3.64 -9.66
CA MET A 41 7.63 4.40 -8.44
C MET A 41 8.62 5.53 -8.75
N ILE A 42 8.36 6.72 -8.22
CA ILE A 42 9.12 7.95 -8.49
C ILE A 42 9.29 8.76 -7.21
N SER A 43 10.49 9.27 -6.97
CA SER A 43 10.78 10.13 -5.83
C SER A 43 10.46 11.60 -6.11
N GLN A 44 10.50 12.42 -5.04
CA GLN A 44 10.40 13.87 -5.13
C GLN A 44 11.51 14.51 -5.98
N ALA A 45 12.64 13.82 -6.17
CA ALA A 45 13.79 14.29 -6.96
C ALA A 45 13.88 13.63 -8.35
N GLY A 46 12.89 12.78 -8.74
CA GLY A 46 12.78 12.19 -10.07
C GLY A 46 13.49 10.85 -10.27
N GLY A 47 14.18 10.33 -9.25
CA GLY A 47 14.66 8.95 -9.28
C GLY A 47 13.49 7.98 -9.39
N SER A 48 13.58 6.97 -10.27
CA SER A 48 12.42 6.13 -10.56
C SER A 48 12.77 4.71 -11.00
N LEU A 49 11.86 3.79 -10.70
CA LEU A 49 11.85 2.43 -11.24
C LEU A 49 10.51 2.16 -11.91
N SER A 50 10.55 1.59 -13.12
CA SER A 50 9.36 1.13 -13.82
C SER A 50 9.37 -0.38 -13.99
N TRP A 51 8.18 -0.99 -14.03
CA TRP A 51 8.03 -2.40 -14.35
C TRP A 51 6.69 -2.68 -15.02
N TYR A 52 6.61 -3.78 -15.71
CA TYR A 52 5.41 -4.31 -16.35
C TYR A 52 4.99 -5.58 -15.63
N ARG A 53 3.81 -5.60 -15.01
CA ARG A 53 3.19 -6.70 -14.25
C ARG A 53 4.04 -7.22 -13.08
N SER A 54 5.29 -7.65 -13.29
CA SER A 54 6.17 -8.16 -12.25
C SER A 54 7.47 -7.35 -12.16
N PRO A 55 7.83 -6.83 -10.97
CA PRO A 55 9.10 -6.14 -10.77
C PRO A 55 10.28 -7.11 -10.67
N GLU A 56 10.05 -8.41 -10.61
CA GLU A 56 11.10 -9.43 -10.59
C GLU A 56 11.61 -9.73 -12.00
N ILE A 57 10.70 -10.04 -12.94
CA ILE A 57 11.07 -10.56 -14.26
C ILE A 57 10.92 -9.56 -15.41
N TRP A 58 10.08 -8.51 -15.26
CA TRP A 58 9.86 -7.50 -16.31
C TRP A 58 10.09 -6.08 -15.79
N ARG A 59 11.22 -5.92 -15.14
CA ARG A 59 11.68 -4.62 -14.65
C ARG A 59 12.23 -3.80 -15.81
N ILE A 60 11.61 -2.61 -16.03
CA ILE A 60 11.97 -1.69 -17.10
C ILE A 60 12.94 -0.65 -16.55
N GLY A 61 14.19 -0.78 -16.95
CA GLY A 61 15.26 0.05 -16.43
C GLY A 61 15.89 -0.53 -15.16
N ARG A 62 17.10 -0.09 -14.89
CA ARG A 62 17.88 -0.50 -13.73
C ARG A 62 17.58 0.44 -12.56
N TYR A 63 17.62 -0.10 -11.36
CA TYR A 63 17.45 0.63 -10.13
C TYR A 63 18.36 0.06 -9.04
N ASN A 64 19.06 0.92 -8.31
CA ASN A 64 19.95 0.49 -7.25
C ASN A 64 19.17 0.34 -5.94
N PHE A 65 19.06 -0.90 -5.46
CA PHE A 65 18.38 -1.21 -4.19
C PHE A 65 19.33 -1.25 -2.99
N TYR A 66 20.26 -0.32 -2.90
CA TYR A 66 21.22 -0.33 -1.80
C TYR A 66 20.75 0.41 -0.54
N ASN A 67 19.49 0.80 -0.49
CA ASN A 67 18.92 1.60 0.62
C ASN A 67 19.74 2.88 0.93
N LEU A 68 20.50 3.33 -0.03
CA LEU A 68 21.16 4.61 0.05
C LEU A 68 20.16 5.69 -0.36
N PRO A 69 20.09 6.81 0.35
CA PRO A 69 19.21 7.91 0.02
C PRO A 69 19.70 8.65 -1.23
N THR A 70 19.80 7.91 -2.34
CA THR A 70 20.24 8.43 -3.64
C THR A 70 19.26 8.00 -4.72
N ASP A 71 18.90 8.93 -5.55
CA ASP A 71 18.04 8.71 -6.72
C ASP A 71 18.89 8.48 -7.97
N GLY A 72 19.85 7.56 -7.89
CA GLY A 72 20.87 7.34 -8.92
C GLY A 72 20.36 6.84 -10.27
N ASN A 73 19.10 6.39 -10.37
CA ASN A 73 18.50 5.91 -11.62
C ASN A 73 17.11 6.48 -11.83
N GLY A 74 16.77 6.78 -13.09
CA GLY A 74 15.49 7.36 -13.44
C GLY A 74 15.36 7.57 -14.95
N LEU A 75 14.21 8.06 -15.38
CA LEU A 75 14.08 8.72 -16.68
C LEU A 75 14.51 10.17 -16.49
N PHE A 76 15.72 10.49 -16.92
CA PHE A 76 16.31 11.81 -16.73
C PHE A 76 16.11 12.71 -17.93
N ILE A 77 15.75 13.97 -17.66
CA ILE A 77 15.60 15.05 -18.65
C ILE A 77 16.70 16.06 -18.40
N TYR A 78 17.48 16.35 -19.43
CA TYR A 78 18.50 17.38 -19.39
C TYR A 78 18.11 18.53 -20.33
N ILE A 79 18.27 19.74 -19.82
CA ILE A 79 18.11 20.97 -20.61
C ILE A 79 19.49 21.55 -20.85
N LYS A 80 19.90 21.65 -22.10
CA LYS A 80 21.17 22.27 -22.50
C LYS A 80 20.90 23.57 -23.26
N ASP A 81 21.35 24.69 -22.74
CA ASP A 81 21.37 25.95 -23.47
C ASP A 81 22.47 25.93 -24.53
N LYS A 82 22.10 26.06 -25.82
CA LYS A 82 23.06 25.95 -26.93
C LYS A 82 24.07 27.08 -26.98
N LYS A 83 23.71 28.25 -26.48
CA LYS A 83 24.57 29.42 -26.50
C LYS A 83 25.62 29.39 -25.39
N THR A 84 25.21 29.02 -24.18
CA THR A 84 26.08 29.03 -22.99
C THR A 84 26.76 27.69 -22.74
N GLY A 85 26.20 26.59 -23.28
CA GLY A 85 26.64 25.24 -23.03
C GLY A 85 26.23 24.69 -21.65
N LYS A 86 25.57 25.49 -20.79
CA LYS A 86 25.10 25.05 -19.48
C LYS A 86 24.08 23.93 -19.59
N VAL A 87 24.18 22.95 -18.67
CA VAL A 87 23.26 21.80 -18.56
C VAL A 87 22.64 21.77 -17.18
N TRP A 88 21.36 21.43 -17.09
CA TRP A 88 20.63 21.26 -15.84
C TRP A 88 19.44 20.32 -16.02
N ASN A 89 18.83 19.89 -14.89
CA ASN A 89 17.65 19.01 -14.88
C ASN A 89 16.47 19.69 -14.19
N PRO A 90 15.23 19.55 -14.71
CA PRO A 90 14.04 20.01 -14.00
C PRO A 90 13.81 19.31 -12.65
N THR A 91 14.38 18.12 -12.49
CA THR A 91 14.35 17.30 -11.29
C THR A 91 15.51 17.57 -10.34
N VAL A 92 16.43 18.51 -10.66
CA VAL A 92 17.70 18.83 -10.01
C VAL A 92 18.74 17.74 -10.23
N ILE A 93 18.42 16.51 -9.93
CA ILE A 93 19.29 15.36 -10.22
C ILE A 93 19.14 14.91 -11.69
N PRO A 94 20.21 14.34 -12.30
CA PRO A 94 21.48 13.97 -11.70
C PRO A 94 22.56 15.07 -11.74
N CYS A 95 22.38 16.17 -12.46
CA CYS A 95 23.40 17.21 -12.59
C CYS A 95 23.66 18.05 -11.33
N ASN A 96 22.78 17.97 -10.32
CA ASN A 96 22.84 18.77 -9.09
C ASN A 96 22.92 20.30 -9.33
N ALA A 97 22.41 20.74 -10.47
CA ALA A 97 22.37 22.15 -10.86
C ALA A 97 21.09 22.80 -10.33
N ILE A 98 21.16 23.39 -9.13
CA ILE A 98 20.01 23.95 -8.43
C ILE A 98 19.31 25.01 -9.30
N PRO A 99 17.99 24.89 -9.59
CA PRO A 99 17.21 25.90 -10.27
C PRO A 99 17.03 27.16 -9.42
N ASP A 100 16.67 28.27 -10.07
CA ASP A 100 16.37 29.54 -9.41
C ASP A 100 15.04 29.46 -8.64
N GLU A 101 14.07 28.73 -9.23
CA GLU A 101 12.81 28.32 -8.59
C GLU A 101 12.60 26.83 -8.81
N TRP A 102 12.15 26.12 -7.75
CA TRP A 102 11.90 24.69 -7.84
C TRP A 102 10.89 24.21 -6.81
N TYR A 103 10.01 23.33 -7.26
CA TYR A 103 9.24 22.43 -6.40
C TYR A 103 8.88 21.13 -7.13
N SER A 104 8.63 20.08 -6.38
CA SER A 104 7.93 18.90 -6.90
C SER A 104 6.66 18.65 -6.10
N ALA A 105 5.73 17.87 -6.67
CA ALA A 105 4.47 17.56 -6.01
C ALA A 105 4.05 16.13 -6.32
N HIS A 106 3.56 15.43 -5.28
CA HIS A 106 2.92 14.12 -5.43
C HIS A 106 1.41 14.25 -5.26
N GLY A 107 0.68 13.75 -6.25
CA GLY A 107 -0.76 13.57 -6.22
C GLY A 107 -1.16 12.11 -6.44
N PHE A 108 -2.46 11.82 -6.48
CA PHE A 108 -2.96 10.46 -6.65
C PHE A 108 -2.64 9.92 -8.06
N GLY A 109 -1.53 9.14 -8.17
CA GLY A 109 -1.09 8.50 -9.41
C GLY A 109 -0.36 9.41 -10.41
N TYR A 110 0.14 10.55 -9.97
CA TYR A 110 1.01 11.44 -10.76
C TYR A 110 2.01 12.18 -9.87
N THR A 111 3.10 12.63 -10.49
CA THR A 111 4.11 13.51 -9.88
C THR A 111 4.37 14.69 -10.81
N ARG A 112 4.53 15.90 -10.26
CA ARG A 112 4.83 17.11 -11.01
C ARG A 112 6.14 17.72 -10.55
N PHE A 113 6.85 18.35 -11.49
CA PHE A 113 8.02 19.17 -11.23
C PHE A 113 7.85 20.52 -11.88
N HIS A 114 8.20 21.57 -11.16
CA HIS A 114 8.33 22.93 -11.67
C HIS A 114 9.75 23.42 -11.42
N ALA A 115 10.39 23.93 -12.44
CA ALA A 115 11.74 24.46 -12.33
C ALA A 115 11.94 25.67 -13.25
N VAL A 116 12.59 26.71 -12.72
CA VAL A 116 13.04 27.86 -13.50
C VAL A 116 14.55 27.98 -13.33
N LYS A 117 15.29 28.08 -14.43
CA LYS A 117 16.73 28.31 -14.40
C LYS A 117 17.18 29.19 -15.57
N ASP A 118 17.93 30.23 -15.23
CA ASP A 118 18.45 31.22 -16.21
C ASP A 118 17.35 31.77 -17.15
N GLY A 119 16.10 31.96 -16.66
CA GLY A 119 14.94 32.42 -17.42
C GLY A 119 14.29 31.38 -18.34
N VAL A 120 14.61 30.11 -18.22
CA VAL A 120 13.91 28.97 -18.84
C VAL A 120 13.03 28.31 -17.78
N THR A 121 11.73 28.17 -18.08
CA THR A 121 10.74 27.51 -17.23
C THR A 121 10.39 26.13 -17.79
N VAL A 122 10.34 25.13 -16.93
CA VAL A 122 9.89 23.76 -17.25
C VAL A 122 8.82 23.34 -16.26
N ASP A 123 7.63 23.03 -16.76
CA ASP A 123 6.56 22.33 -16.03
C ASP A 123 6.48 20.91 -16.55
N LEU A 124 6.81 19.91 -15.72
CA LEU A 124 6.84 18.51 -16.07
C LEU A 124 5.80 17.73 -15.26
N ASN A 125 4.94 17.00 -15.96
CA ASN A 125 3.99 16.05 -15.39
C ASN A 125 4.42 14.61 -15.70
N CYS A 126 4.57 13.79 -14.65
CA CYS A 126 4.93 12.36 -14.76
C CYS A 126 3.73 11.51 -14.35
N PHE A 127 3.26 10.63 -15.22
CA PHE A 127 2.11 9.76 -14.96
C PHE A 127 2.09 8.55 -15.90
N VAL A 128 1.31 7.54 -15.53
CA VAL A 128 1.00 6.39 -16.41
C VAL A 128 -0.42 6.58 -16.94
N GLY A 129 -0.54 6.64 -18.27
CA GLY A 129 -1.81 6.80 -18.97
C GLY A 129 -2.63 5.50 -19.05
N THR A 130 -3.62 5.48 -19.95
CA THR A 130 -4.43 4.27 -20.23
C THR A 130 -3.57 3.18 -20.86
N GLU A 131 -2.68 3.57 -21.76
CA GLU A 131 -1.73 2.67 -22.39
C GLU A 131 -0.60 2.30 -21.42
N ASN A 132 0.08 1.16 -21.66
CA ASN A 132 1.20 0.72 -20.85
C ASN A 132 2.44 1.59 -21.12
N ALA A 133 2.34 2.86 -20.78
CA ALA A 133 3.40 3.85 -20.97
C ALA A 133 3.46 4.87 -19.82
N LEU A 134 4.67 5.10 -19.34
CA LEU A 134 5.05 6.25 -18.55
C LEU A 134 5.15 7.45 -19.49
N ILE A 135 4.51 8.55 -19.11
CA ILE A 135 4.47 9.80 -19.87
C ILE A 135 5.15 10.90 -19.05
N TYR A 136 6.17 11.51 -19.62
CA TYR A 136 6.78 12.76 -19.14
C TYR A 136 6.33 13.89 -20.05
N ASP A 137 5.31 14.61 -19.62
CA ASP A 137 4.68 15.68 -20.38
C ASP A 137 5.20 17.04 -19.90
N MET A 138 5.98 17.71 -20.75
CA MET A 138 6.68 18.95 -20.41
C MET A 138 6.11 20.12 -21.19
N ASN A 139 5.87 21.24 -20.51
CA ASN A 139 5.69 22.54 -21.10
C ASN A 139 6.92 23.40 -20.82
N ILE A 140 7.62 23.83 -21.88
CA ILE A 140 8.91 24.54 -21.76
C ILE A 140 8.78 25.91 -22.41
N SER A 141 9.17 26.96 -21.69
CA SER A 141 9.16 28.35 -22.21
C SER A 141 10.42 29.11 -21.76
N ALA A 142 10.67 30.25 -22.32
CA ALA A 142 11.74 31.14 -21.89
C ALA A 142 11.29 32.61 -21.95
N GLU A 143 11.74 33.43 -21.01
CA GLU A 143 11.44 34.87 -20.95
C GLU A 143 11.91 35.62 -22.23
N THR A 144 13.03 35.19 -22.77
CA THR A 144 13.60 35.69 -24.04
C THR A 144 13.84 34.52 -24.99
N GLN A 145 13.90 34.82 -26.29
CA GLN A 145 14.15 33.76 -27.29
C GLN A 145 15.46 33.03 -26.98
N ARG A 146 15.36 31.69 -26.91
CA ARG A 146 16.49 30.78 -26.59
C ARG A 146 16.45 29.53 -27.47
N GLU A 147 17.63 29.07 -27.83
CA GLU A 147 17.83 27.75 -28.45
C GLU A 147 18.36 26.79 -27.42
N ILE A 148 17.64 25.70 -27.20
CA ILE A 148 18.00 24.63 -26.26
C ILE A 148 18.00 23.27 -26.95
N SER A 149 18.75 22.33 -26.38
CA SER A 149 18.59 20.90 -26.63
C SER A 149 18.04 20.24 -25.38
N VAL A 150 16.99 19.43 -25.53
CA VAL A 150 16.46 18.57 -24.49
C VAL A 150 16.94 17.15 -24.75
N PHE A 151 17.59 16.52 -23.75
CA PHE A 151 17.95 15.11 -23.82
C PHE A 151 17.09 14.35 -22.82
N ALA A 152 16.47 13.26 -23.26
CA ALA A 152 15.77 12.33 -22.38
C ALA A 152 16.50 11.00 -22.41
N CYS A 153 16.86 10.43 -21.24
CA CYS A 153 17.54 9.15 -21.21
C CYS A 153 17.11 8.24 -20.06
N ARG A 154 17.20 6.94 -20.31
CA ARG A 154 16.92 5.87 -19.33
C ARG A 154 17.88 4.71 -19.53
N GLU A 155 18.58 4.30 -18.48
CA GLU A 155 19.32 3.05 -18.49
C GLU A 155 18.35 1.87 -18.46
N MET A 156 18.52 0.93 -19.39
CA MET A 156 17.56 -0.14 -19.61
C MET A 156 18.01 -1.45 -18.99
N GLY A 157 17.02 -2.20 -18.49
CA GLY A 157 17.18 -3.58 -18.07
C GLY A 157 15.80 -4.23 -18.10
N LEU A 158 15.61 -5.27 -18.88
CA LEU A 158 14.40 -6.09 -18.93
C LEU A 158 14.82 -7.53 -18.61
N MET A 159 15.39 -7.68 -17.43
CA MET A 159 15.98 -8.95 -17.01
C MET A 159 15.56 -9.25 -15.57
N GLU A 160 15.58 -10.52 -15.25
CA GLU A 160 15.32 -10.95 -13.87
C GLU A 160 16.43 -10.42 -12.96
N TYR A 161 16.05 -9.83 -11.83
CA TYR A 161 16.95 -9.09 -10.94
C TYR A 161 18.13 -9.92 -10.43
N LEU A 162 17.89 -11.14 -9.95
CA LEU A 162 18.96 -11.97 -9.40
C LEU A 162 19.96 -12.41 -10.48
N ARG A 163 19.48 -12.64 -11.71
CA ARG A 163 20.36 -12.90 -12.85
C ARG A 163 21.22 -11.70 -13.20
N GLU A 164 20.63 -10.50 -13.18
CA GLU A 164 21.41 -9.27 -13.41
C GLU A 164 22.53 -9.13 -12.40
N VAL A 165 22.24 -9.36 -11.11
CA VAL A 165 23.22 -9.24 -10.02
C VAL A 165 24.33 -10.32 -10.13
N GLN A 166 23.95 -11.54 -10.45
CA GLN A 166 24.89 -12.69 -10.45
C GLN A 166 25.64 -12.87 -11.79
N TRP A 167 24.98 -12.52 -12.91
CA TRP A 167 25.44 -12.90 -14.25
C TRP A 167 25.38 -11.74 -15.25
N GLN A 168 25.88 -10.57 -14.89
CA GLN A 168 25.80 -9.35 -15.72
C GLN A 168 26.34 -9.54 -17.14
N CYS A 169 27.40 -10.36 -17.33
CA CYS A 169 27.99 -10.61 -18.65
C CYS A 169 26.99 -11.27 -19.61
N TYR A 170 26.21 -12.24 -19.15
CA TYR A 170 25.16 -12.86 -19.96
C TYR A 170 24.01 -11.93 -20.20
N CYS A 171 23.57 -11.19 -19.17
CA CYS A 171 22.50 -10.20 -19.30
C CYS A 171 22.85 -9.15 -20.35
N LYS A 172 24.09 -8.64 -20.34
CA LYS A 172 24.56 -7.67 -21.33
C LYS A 172 24.56 -8.24 -22.75
N ALA A 173 24.93 -9.51 -22.91
CA ALA A 173 24.95 -10.16 -24.23
C ALA A 173 23.57 -10.27 -24.88
N SER A 174 22.50 -10.28 -24.06
CA SER A 174 21.12 -10.45 -24.51
C SER A 174 20.39 -9.15 -24.82
N ASN A 175 20.99 -8.00 -24.61
CA ASN A 175 20.39 -6.70 -24.90
C ASN A 175 20.41 -6.38 -26.40
N ASN A 176 19.28 -5.93 -26.93
CA ASN A 176 19.17 -5.45 -28.31
C ASN A 176 18.33 -4.17 -28.35
N ILE A 177 18.89 -3.06 -28.85
CA ILE A 177 18.18 -1.80 -29.06
C ILE A 177 18.38 -1.36 -30.50
N LEU A 178 17.27 -1.10 -31.18
CA LEU A 178 17.25 -0.63 -32.55
C LEU A 178 16.44 0.67 -32.65
N TYR A 179 16.95 1.60 -33.44
CA TYR A 179 16.21 2.79 -33.82
C TYR A 179 15.43 2.53 -35.13
N ASP A 180 14.17 2.89 -35.13
CA ASP A 180 13.33 2.88 -36.32
C ASP A 180 13.05 4.33 -36.80
N GLU A 181 13.67 4.71 -37.92
CA GLU A 181 13.53 6.04 -38.50
C GLU A 181 12.10 6.35 -38.91
N LYS A 182 11.29 5.34 -39.31
CA LYS A 182 9.91 5.55 -39.79
C LYS A 182 8.99 5.94 -38.66
N THR A 183 9.16 5.34 -37.52
CA THR A 183 8.39 5.61 -36.32
C THR A 183 9.08 6.61 -35.39
N ASP A 184 10.31 6.99 -35.64
CA ASP A 184 11.17 7.82 -34.80
C ASP A 184 11.10 7.33 -33.34
N SER A 185 11.53 6.09 -33.13
CA SER A 185 11.49 5.45 -31.82
C SER A 185 12.64 4.47 -31.63
N LEU A 186 13.10 4.32 -30.39
CA LEU A 186 13.99 3.24 -29.96
C LEU A 186 13.14 2.08 -29.45
N SER A 187 13.50 0.87 -29.84
CA SER A 187 12.87 -0.36 -29.41
C SER A 187 13.90 -1.26 -28.73
N TYR A 188 13.60 -1.71 -27.51
CA TYR A 188 14.42 -2.62 -26.74
C TYR A 188 13.79 -4.00 -26.68
N GLU A 189 14.57 -4.97 -27.05
CA GLU A 189 14.24 -6.38 -27.00
C GLU A 189 15.31 -7.12 -26.19
N TYR A 190 14.88 -7.96 -25.25
CA TYR A 190 15.76 -8.83 -24.51
C TYR A 190 15.71 -10.23 -25.11
N PHE A 191 16.87 -10.85 -25.35
CA PHE A 191 16.93 -12.19 -25.93
C PHE A 191 16.20 -13.22 -25.08
N VAL A 192 15.33 -13.96 -25.70
CA VAL A 192 14.26 -14.76 -25.12
C VAL A 192 14.75 -15.86 -24.19
N ASP A 193 15.87 -16.54 -24.54
CA ASP A 193 16.40 -17.67 -23.78
C ASP A 193 16.90 -17.33 -22.37
N ALA A 194 17.10 -16.05 -22.10
CA ALA A 194 17.57 -15.59 -20.79
C ALA A 194 16.44 -15.18 -19.84
N GLN A 195 15.19 -15.26 -20.28
CA GLN A 195 14.03 -14.87 -19.49
C GLN A 195 13.28 -16.08 -18.92
N PRO A 196 12.73 -15.98 -17.70
CA PRO A 196 11.90 -17.05 -17.11
C PRO A 196 10.64 -17.35 -17.93
N ARG A 197 10.12 -16.36 -18.66
CA ARG A 197 8.89 -16.46 -19.46
C ARG A 197 9.07 -15.77 -20.81
N PRO A 198 9.82 -16.37 -21.72
CA PRO A 198 10.18 -15.72 -22.96
C PRO A 198 8.99 -15.32 -23.82
N ASP A 199 7.97 -16.16 -23.95
CA ASP A 199 6.82 -15.93 -24.84
C ASP A 199 5.94 -14.76 -24.41
N GLU A 200 6.03 -14.35 -23.13
CA GLU A 200 5.24 -13.26 -22.54
C GLU A 200 6.08 -12.00 -22.29
N THR A 201 7.39 -12.05 -22.51
CA THR A 201 8.29 -10.90 -22.30
C THR A 201 7.96 -9.77 -23.27
N PRO A 202 7.59 -8.56 -22.79
CA PRO A 202 7.24 -7.47 -23.68
C PRO A 202 8.48 -6.89 -24.36
N LYS A 203 8.26 -6.19 -25.48
CA LYS A 203 9.22 -5.21 -26.01
C LYS A 203 8.99 -3.87 -25.33
N VAL A 204 10.05 -3.09 -25.18
CA VAL A 204 9.97 -1.74 -24.61
C VAL A 204 10.28 -0.71 -25.69
N PHE A 205 9.51 0.36 -25.73
CA PHE A 205 9.76 1.47 -26.66
C PHE A 205 10.08 2.76 -25.90
N PHE A 206 10.82 3.64 -26.61
CA PHE A 206 11.10 5.00 -26.19
C PHE A 206 10.91 5.95 -27.36
N ALA A 207 10.06 6.96 -27.18
CA ALA A 207 9.66 7.88 -28.24
C ALA A 207 9.18 9.22 -27.66
N ALA A 208 8.87 10.18 -28.53
CA ALA A 208 8.25 11.43 -28.13
C ALA A 208 7.15 11.87 -29.11
N ASN A 209 6.41 12.93 -28.75
CA ASN A 209 5.39 13.52 -29.61
C ASN A 209 5.97 14.43 -30.73
N MET A 210 7.28 14.66 -30.70
CA MET A 210 8.00 15.37 -31.76
C MET A 210 9.21 14.58 -32.24
N ARG A 211 9.73 14.90 -33.42
CA ARG A 211 10.86 14.15 -34.00
C ARG A 211 12.17 14.47 -33.29
N SER A 212 12.93 13.41 -33.01
CA SER A 212 14.28 13.53 -32.46
C SER A 212 15.29 14.02 -33.51
N VAL A 213 16.35 14.69 -33.03
CA VAL A 213 17.48 15.10 -33.88
C VAL A 213 18.67 14.14 -33.80
N SER A 214 18.76 13.39 -32.72
CA SER A 214 19.75 12.32 -32.53
C SER A 214 19.28 11.35 -31.45
N HIS A 215 19.87 10.15 -31.41
CA HIS A 215 19.50 9.09 -30.47
C HIS A 215 20.71 8.23 -30.07
N ASP A 216 20.58 7.47 -28.99
CA ASP A 216 21.52 6.40 -28.59
C ASP A 216 20.77 5.21 -28.00
N GLY A 217 21.18 3.99 -28.41
CA GLY A 217 20.80 2.72 -27.80
C GLY A 217 21.88 2.15 -26.87
N SER A 218 23.09 2.72 -26.93
CA SER A 218 24.27 2.23 -26.21
C SER A 218 24.65 3.18 -25.07
N ARG A 219 24.74 2.62 -23.84
CA ARG A 219 25.23 3.38 -22.67
C ARG A 219 26.63 3.96 -22.93
N LYS A 220 27.52 3.19 -23.56
CA LYS A 220 28.89 3.66 -23.88
C LYS A 220 28.87 4.86 -24.84
N SER A 221 27.98 4.87 -25.81
CA SER A 221 27.86 5.98 -26.78
C SER A 221 27.35 7.25 -26.12
N PHE A 222 26.28 7.15 -25.33
CA PHE A 222 25.69 8.30 -24.66
C PHE A 222 26.52 8.77 -23.46
N MET A 223 26.91 7.85 -22.58
CA MET A 223 27.53 8.16 -21.29
C MET A 223 29.04 8.42 -21.43
N GLY A 224 29.73 7.64 -22.23
CA GLY A 224 31.19 7.63 -22.30
C GLY A 224 31.86 6.73 -21.26
N SER A 225 33.16 6.58 -21.34
CA SER A 225 33.96 5.77 -20.41
C SER A 225 34.28 6.53 -19.14
N TYR A 226 34.11 5.86 -17.97
CA TYR A 226 34.35 6.46 -16.64
C TYR A 226 33.50 7.71 -16.36
N ARG A 227 32.30 7.76 -16.91
CA ARG A 227 31.30 8.82 -16.68
C ARG A 227 29.99 8.24 -16.16
N ASP A 228 29.18 9.09 -15.57
CA ASP A 228 27.88 8.77 -15.00
C ASP A 228 26.79 9.72 -15.53
N PHE A 229 25.58 9.66 -14.93
CA PHE A 229 24.46 10.49 -15.32
C PHE A 229 24.67 11.97 -15.02
N GLU A 230 25.60 12.36 -14.15
CA GLU A 230 25.89 13.77 -13.86
C GLU A 230 26.55 14.45 -15.07
N ASN A 231 27.40 13.73 -15.83
CA ASN A 231 28.20 14.30 -16.91
C ASN A 231 28.34 13.41 -18.15
N PRO A 232 27.27 12.94 -18.80
CA PRO A 232 27.35 12.17 -20.04
C PRO A 232 28.11 12.88 -21.15
N ILE A 233 28.92 12.14 -21.91
CA ILE A 233 29.71 12.70 -23.03
C ILE A 233 28.84 13.32 -24.13
N SER A 234 27.62 12.81 -24.35
CA SER A 234 26.69 13.31 -25.34
C SER A 234 26.21 14.74 -25.00
N LEU A 235 26.12 15.07 -23.71
CA LEU A 235 25.79 16.44 -23.29
C LEU A 235 26.96 17.41 -23.60
N GLU A 236 28.20 16.96 -23.39
CA GLU A 236 29.38 17.74 -23.73
C GLU A 236 29.46 17.97 -25.25
N ARG A 237 29.34 16.90 -26.04
CA ARG A 237 29.34 16.97 -27.53
C ARG A 237 28.17 17.79 -28.09
N GLY A 238 27.04 17.86 -27.37
CA GLY A 238 25.80 18.50 -27.80
C GLY A 238 24.95 17.63 -28.74
N ALA A 239 25.26 16.34 -28.88
CA ALA A 239 24.50 15.39 -29.65
C ALA A 239 24.69 13.95 -29.16
N CYS A 240 23.67 13.10 -29.30
CA CYS A 240 23.81 11.65 -29.19
C CYS A 240 24.67 11.09 -30.33
N GLY A 241 25.16 9.87 -30.19
CA GLY A 241 26.05 9.24 -31.17
C GLY A 241 25.34 8.49 -32.30
N ASN A 242 24.00 8.49 -32.34
CA ASN A 242 23.15 7.74 -33.28
C ASN A 242 23.50 6.22 -33.30
N SER A 243 23.58 5.63 -32.10
CA SER A 243 23.96 4.23 -31.94
C SER A 243 22.76 3.33 -31.72
N ASP A 244 22.79 2.17 -32.39
CA ASP A 244 22.06 0.96 -32.01
C ASP A 244 22.87 0.15 -31.00
N LEU A 245 22.27 -0.90 -30.44
CA LEU A 245 22.94 -1.84 -29.55
C LEU A 245 22.60 -3.29 -29.93
N LYS A 246 23.64 -4.11 -30.10
CA LYS A 246 23.55 -5.58 -30.23
C LYS A 246 24.53 -6.23 -29.26
N GLY A 247 24.08 -6.55 -28.07
CA GLY A 247 24.91 -6.95 -26.96
C GLY A 247 25.64 -5.75 -26.31
N GLY A 248 25.62 -5.67 -24.98
CA GLY A 248 26.27 -4.60 -24.22
C GLY A 248 25.34 -3.91 -23.22
N GLU A 249 25.75 -2.74 -22.77
CA GLU A 249 24.98 -1.95 -21.80
C GLU A 249 23.92 -1.12 -22.51
N ALA A 250 22.66 -1.44 -22.20
CA ALA A 250 21.50 -0.85 -22.83
C ALA A 250 21.12 0.50 -22.20
N LEU A 251 20.87 1.51 -23.03
CA LEU A 251 20.40 2.80 -22.60
C LEU A 251 19.56 3.42 -23.74
N PHE A 252 18.40 3.94 -23.42
CA PHE A 252 17.65 4.81 -24.31
C PHE A 252 18.07 6.26 -24.10
N ALA A 253 18.40 6.95 -25.20
CA ALA A 253 18.52 8.39 -25.21
C ALA A 253 17.98 8.97 -26.53
N MET A 254 17.28 10.10 -26.43
CA MET A 254 16.82 10.89 -27.57
C MET A 254 17.05 12.37 -27.28
N GLN A 255 17.40 13.11 -28.34
CA GLN A 255 17.63 14.56 -28.27
C GLN A 255 16.58 15.28 -29.09
N PHE A 256 16.09 16.40 -28.57
CA PHE A 256 15.13 17.29 -29.20
C PHE A 256 15.66 18.72 -29.15
N ASP A 257 15.58 19.44 -30.27
CA ASP A 257 16.01 20.83 -30.35
C ASP A 257 14.79 21.76 -30.38
N LEU A 258 14.78 22.79 -29.52
CA LEU A 258 13.69 23.71 -29.35
C LEU A 258 14.17 25.15 -29.46
N THR A 259 13.41 26.00 -30.14
CA THR A 259 13.55 27.46 -30.10
C THR A 259 12.47 28.02 -29.19
N LEU A 260 12.81 28.30 -27.97
CA LEU A 260 11.88 28.77 -26.94
C LEU A 260 11.56 30.24 -27.07
N THR A 261 10.36 30.59 -26.66
CA THR A 261 9.87 31.97 -26.48
C THR A 261 9.06 32.02 -25.18
N ASN A 262 8.38 33.14 -24.90
CA ASN A 262 7.45 33.25 -23.77
C ASN A 262 6.16 32.41 -23.93
N LYS A 263 5.96 31.76 -25.09
CA LYS A 263 4.87 30.82 -25.31
C LYS A 263 5.39 29.39 -25.04
N PRO A 264 4.76 28.63 -24.14
CA PRO A 264 5.17 27.26 -23.86
C PRO A 264 5.12 26.37 -25.12
N GLN A 265 6.17 25.57 -25.28
CA GLN A 265 6.20 24.47 -26.25
C GLN A 265 6.06 23.16 -25.51
N ASN A 266 5.25 22.26 -26.05
CA ASN A 266 5.01 20.95 -25.44
C ASN A 266 5.96 19.90 -26.01
N LEU A 267 6.62 19.16 -25.12
CA LEU A 267 7.38 17.95 -25.43
C LEU A 267 6.93 16.85 -24.47
N SER A 268 6.32 15.80 -25.02
CA SER A 268 5.94 14.61 -24.26
C SER A 268 6.84 13.44 -24.65
N VAL A 269 7.52 12.84 -23.66
CA VAL A 269 8.38 11.65 -23.81
C VAL A 269 7.63 10.44 -23.27
N PHE A 270 7.71 9.34 -24.00
CA PHE A 270 6.99 8.09 -23.75
C PHE A 270 7.98 6.94 -23.53
N LEU A 271 7.83 6.23 -22.42
CA LEU A 271 8.52 4.96 -22.13
C LEU A 271 7.46 3.90 -21.85
N GLY A 272 7.33 2.90 -22.69
CA GLY A 272 6.24 1.93 -22.52
C GLY A 272 6.55 0.55 -23.09
N THR A 273 5.56 -0.33 -23.02
CA THR A 273 5.66 -1.71 -23.48
C THR A 273 4.64 -2.05 -24.55
N TYR A 274 4.97 -3.01 -25.38
CA TYR A 274 4.10 -3.59 -26.40
C TYR A 274 4.41 -5.09 -26.57
N GLY A 275 3.52 -5.84 -27.21
CA GLY A 275 3.65 -7.28 -27.39
C GLY A 275 4.82 -7.64 -28.34
N GLN A 276 5.43 -8.81 -28.11
CA GLN A 276 6.61 -9.27 -28.89
C GLN A 276 6.40 -9.31 -30.38
N THR A 277 5.20 -9.71 -30.83
CA THR A 277 4.82 -9.86 -32.26
C THR A 277 4.09 -8.65 -32.81
N GLU A 278 3.83 -7.63 -31.96
CA GLU A 278 3.09 -6.43 -32.32
C GLU A 278 3.98 -5.37 -32.95
N SER A 279 3.37 -4.49 -33.73
CA SER A 279 4.00 -3.26 -34.19
C SER A 279 3.77 -2.15 -33.17
N VAL A 280 4.80 -1.41 -32.84
CA VAL A 280 4.69 -0.24 -31.97
C VAL A 280 3.94 0.94 -32.62
N LYS A 281 3.87 0.95 -33.95
CA LYS A 281 3.34 2.09 -34.72
C LYS A 281 1.93 2.51 -34.31
N PRO A 282 0.91 1.61 -34.24
CA PRO A 282 -0.44 2.03 -33.85
C PRO A 282 -0.48 2.68 -32.46
N LEU A 283 0.32 2.19 -31.54
CA LEU A 283 0.43 2.75 -30.20
C LEU A 283 1.05 4.15 -30.23
N LEU A 284 2.15 4.33 -30.98
CA LEU A 284 2.80 5.63 -31.14
C LEU A 284 1.89 6.65 -31.87
N ASP A 285 1.15 6.21 -32.88
CA ASP A 285 0.19 7.08 -33.56
C ASP A 285 -0.86 7.63 -32.60
N LYS A 286 -1.35 6.79 -31.66
CA LYS A 286 -2.27 7.17 -30.59
C LYS A 286 -1.62 8.11 -29.57
N LEU A 287 -0.42 7.79 -29.07
CA LEU A 287 0.29 8.61 -28.09
C LEU A 287 0.66 10.01 -28.63
N ARG A 288 0.81 10.13 -29.97
CA ARG A 288 1.12 11.37 -30.69
C ARG A 288 -0.10 12.17 -31.13
N GLU A 289 -1.32 11.69 -30.86
CA GLU A 289 -2.52 12.48 -31.12
C GLU A 289 -2.45 13.83 -30.40
N LYS A 290 -2.97 14.84 -31.03
CA LYS A 290 -2.98 16.21 -30.47
C LYS A 290 -3.63 16.20 -29.06
N ASN A 291 -2.92 16.76 -28.09
CA ASN A 291 -3.35 16.89 -26.70
C ASN A 291 -3.61 15.53 -26.00
N TYR A 292 -3.03 14.41 -26.49
CA TYR A 292 -3.19 13.10 -25.85
C TYR A 292 -2.70 13.12 -24.40
N ALA A 293 -1.47 13.59 -24.16
CA ALA A 293 -0.88 13.64 -22.82
C ALA A 293 -1.70 14.52 -21.86
N GLU A 294 -2.18 15.68 -22.31
CA GLU A 294 -3.04 16.56 -21.50
C GLU A 294 -4.35 15.89 -21.11
N LYS A 295 -5.03 15.21 -22.06
CA LYS A 295 -6.27 14.48 -21.79
C LYS A 295 -6.05 13.34 -20.78
N GLU A 296 -4.98 12.56 -20.96
CA GLU A 296 -4.63 11.47 -20.06
C GLU A 296 -4.23 11.98 -18.66
N PHE A 297 -3.48 13.06 -18.57
CA PHE A 297 -3.16 13.69 -17.29
C PHE A 297 -4.42 14.13 -16.54
N LYS A 298 -5.36 14.78 -17.23
CA LYS A 298 -6.65 15.16 -16.65
C LYS A 298 -7.42 13.93 -16.16
N ARG A 299 -7.41 12.84 -16.93
CA ARG A 299 -8.05 11.57 -16.56
C ARG A 299 -7.41 10.99 -15.29
N VAL A 300 -6.07 10.99 -15.21
CA VAL A 300 -5.35 10.51 -14.02
C VAL A 300 -5.69 11.35 -12.79
N LYS A 301 -5.69 12.67 -12.91
CA LYS A 301 -6.11 13.58 -11.80
C LYS A 301 -7.53 13.30 -11.33
N ASN A 302 -8.44 12.99 -12.23
CA ASN A 302 -9.84 12.72 -11.88
C ASN A 302 -10.04 11.39 -11.11
N ARG A 303 -9.07 10.47 -11.11
CA ARG A 303 -9.18 9.20 -10.37
C ARG A 303 -9.49 9.39 -8.88
N LEU A 304 -8.87 10.37 -8.24
CA LEU A 304 -9.17 10.65 -6.84
C LEU A 304 -10.58 11.21 -6.64
N SER A 305 -11.02 12.11 -7.53
CA SER A 305 -12.39 12.65 -7.49
C SER A 305 -13.44 11.55 -7.66
N GLU A 306 -13.17 10.56 -8.53
CA GLU A 306 -14.04 9.39 -8.67
C GLU A 306 -14.07 8.56 -7.38
N ARG A 307 -12.91 8.33 -6.73
CA ARG A 307 -12.87 7.61 -5.44
C ARG A 307 -13.60 8.36 -4.33
N LYS A 308 -13.48 9.69 -4.28
CA LYS A 308 -14.21 10.53 -3.31
C LYS A 308 -15.74 10.43 -3.44
N LYS A 309 -16.28 9.97 -4.58
CA LYS A 309 -17.72 9.66 -4.70
C LYS A 309 -18.12 8.45 -3.89
N TYR A 310 -17.21 7.45 -3.75
CA TYR A 310 -17.49 6.27 -2.95
C TYR A 310 -17.39 6.57 -1.46
N PHE A 311 -16.37 7.31 -1.06
CA PHE A 311 -16.18 7.73 0.32
C PHE A 311 -15.45 9.08 0.39
N SER A 312 -15.96 9.98 1.21
CA SER A 312 -15.24 11.18 1.64
C SER A 312 -15.80 11.69 2.97
N ALA A 313 -14.96 12.41 3.72
CA ALA A 313 -15.33 12.95 5.01
C ALA A 313 -14.97 14.45 5.08
N GLU A 314 -15.85 15.22 5.75
CA GLU A 314 -15.61 16.60 6.16
C GLU A 314 -15.69 16.66 7.69
N ILE A 315 -14.54 16.92 8.31
CA ILE A 315 -14.35 16.84 9.76
C ILE A 315 -13.51 18.01 10.27
N PRO A 316 -13.58 18.31 11.59
CA PRO A 316 -12.78 19.38 12.19
C PRO A 316 -11.27 19.16 12.10
N ASP A 317 -10.79 17.92 12.29
CA ASP A 317 -9.36 17.56 12.19
C ASP A 317 -8.92 17.46 10.73
N LYS A 318 -8.20 18.49 10.27
CA LYS A 318 -7.78 18.59 8.86
C LYS A 318 -6.66 17.60 8.47
N ASP A 319 -5.81 17.19 9.40
CA ASP A 319 -4.79 16.18 9.12
C ASP A 319 -5.43 14.79 8.95
N MET A 320 -6.39 14.46 9.81
CA MET A 320 -7.18 13.24 9.69
C MET A 320 -8.06 13.25 8.43
N GLN A 321 -8.68 14.40 8.09
CA GLN A 321 -9.48 14.57 6.86
C GLN A 321 -8.65 14.32 5.61
N ARG A 322 -7.42 14.84 5.57
CA ARG A 322 -6.49 14.66 4.45
C ARG A 322 -6.11 13.19 4.28
N MET A 323 -5.77 12.51 5.38
CA MET A 323 -5.51 11.07 5.35
C MET A 323 -6.73 10.30 4.86
N ALA A 324 -7.91 10.58 5.38
CA ALA A 324 -9.17 9.93 5.00
C ALA A 324 -9.49 10.05 3.51
N ASN A 325 -9.32 11.25 2.96
CA ASN A 325 -9.80 11.58 1.61
C ASN A 325 -8.77 11.38 0.50
N VAL A 326 -7.46 11.34 0.83
CA VAL A 326 -6.38 11.33 -0.17
C VAL A 326 -5.39 10.20 0.06
N PHE A 327 -4.69 10.18 1.18
CA PHE A 327 -3.49 9.35 1.32
C PHE A 327 -3.76 7.92 1.80
N ASN A 328 -4.78 7.69 2.65
CA ASN A 328 -5.21 6.33 2.96
C ASN A 328 -5.74 5.61 1.70
N PRO A 329 -6.65 6.22 0.89
CA PRO A 329 -7.08 5.65 -0.38
C PRO A 329 -5.93 5.41 -1.36
N LEU A 330 -4.93 6.29 -1.40
CA LEU A 330 -3.74 6.12 -2.25
C LEU A 330 -2.92 4.91 -1.83
N GLN A 331 -2.52 4.83 -0.55
CA GLN A 331 -1.70 3.72 -0.06
C GLN A 331 -2.46 2.39 -0.12
N ALA A 332 -3.74 2.36 0.24
CA ALA A 332 -4.56 1.16 0.14
C ALA A 332 -4.70 0.67 -1.33
N TYR A 333 -4.86 1.58 -2.29
CA TYR A 333 -4.90 1.26 -3.71
C TYR A 333 -3.59 0.66 -4.20
N VAL A 334 -2.47 1.27 -3.85
CA VAL A 334 -1.13 0.76 -4.20
C VAL A 334 -0.92 -0.63 -3.58
N ASN A 335 -1.24 -0.82 -2.30
CA ASN A 335 -1.12 -2.11 -1.62
C ASN A 335 -1.99 -3.20 -2.26
N PHE A 336 -3.22 -2.89 -2.62
CA PHE A 336 -4.10 -3.82 -3.32
C PHE A 336 -3.51 -4.31 -4.65
N LEU A 337 -2.82 -3.44 -5.38
CA LEU A 337 -2.18 -3.77 -6.66
C LEU A 337 -0.84 -4.48 -6.48
N VAL A 338 0.03 -3.95 -5.62
CA VAL A 338 1.45 -4.33 -5.49
C VAL A 338 1.69 -5.35 -4.38
N CYS A 339 0.72 -5.55 -3.49
CA CYS A 339 0.73 -6.55 -2.41
C CYS A 339 2.00 -6.56 -1.55
N ARG A 340 2.54 -5.38 -1.23
CA ARG A 340 3.78 -5.18 -0.45
C ARG A 340 5.03 -5.80 -1.08
N GLU A 341 5.00 -6.06 -2.38
CA GLU A 341 6.09 -6.74 -3.07
C GLU A 341 7.29 -5.83 -3.25
N ILE A 342 7.08 -4.59 -3.69
CA ILE A 342 8.13 -3.64 -4.04
C ILE A 342 7.92 -2.26 -3.44
N SER A 343 9.01 -1.69 -2.90
CA SER A 343 9.13 -0.30 -2.49
C SER A 343 10.58 0.16 -2.61
N PHE A 344 10.88 1.38 -2.16
CA PHE A 344 12.26 1.82 -2.00
C PHE A 344 13.09 0.88 -1.10
N TYR A 345 12.45 0.17 -0.17
CA TYR A 345 13.10 -0.73 0.80
C TYR A 345 13.04 -2.21 0.40
N ALA A 346 12.31 -2.57 -0.63
CA ALA A 346 12.13 -3.96 -1.05
C ALA A 346 12.23 -4.09 -2.57
N THR A 347 13.04 -5.05 -3.02
CA THR A 347 13.43 -5.19 -4.42
C THR A 347 12.33 -5.73 -5.33
N GLY A 348 11.27 -6.30 -4.77
CA GLY A 348 10.21 -6.95 -5.54
C GLY A 348 10.59 -8.31 -6.15
N THR A 349 11.60 -9.00 -5.61
CA THR A 349 12.18 -10.17 -6.26
C THR A 349 11.97 -11.49 -5.54
N VAL A 350 11.49 -11.49 -4.32
CA VAL A 350 11.43 -12.72 -3.51
C VAL A 350 10.07 -12.95 -2.88
N ARG A 351 9.30 -11.88 -2.66
CA ARG A 351 8.14 -11.94 -1.80
C ARG A 351 6.89 -12.49 -2.50
N GLY A 352 6.60 -12.06 -3.73
CA GLY A 352 5.36 -12.42 -4.42
C GLY A 352 4.11 -11.87 -3.72
N ILE A 353 2.95 -12.41 -4.05
CA ILE A 353 1.67 -12.06 -3.44
C ILE A 353 1.50 -12.81 -2.12
N GLY A 354 1.45 -12.08 -1.00
CA GLY A 354 1.19 -12.63 0.32
C GLY A 354 -0.30 -12.91 0.52
N MET A 355 -0.65 -14.13 0.92
CA MET A 355 -2.03 -14.56 1.14
C MET A 355 -2.78 -13.64 2.10
N ARG A 356 -2.29 -13.52 3.34
CA ARG A 356 -2.94 -12.72 4.38
C ARG A 356 -2.94 -11.22 4.08
N ASP A 357 -1.88 -10.75 3.43
CA ASP A 357 -1.75 -9.34 3.07
C ASP A 357 -2.78 -8.93 2.02
N ALA A 358 -2.88 -9.71 0.94
CA ALA A 358 -3.84 -9.46 -0.15
C ALA A 358 -5.30 -9.61 0.31
N ALA A 359 -5.60 -10.60 1.15
CA ALA A 359 -6.94 -10.78 1.71
C ALA A 359 -7.36 -9.58 2.58
N GLN A 360 -6.45 -9.01 3.36
CA GLN A 360 -6.72 -7.79 4.15
C GLN A 360 -6.86 -6.54 3.29
N ASP A 361 -6.12 -6.42 2.18
CA ASP A 361 -6.26 -5.29 1.28
C ASP A 361 -7.61 -5.29 0.55
N VAL A 362 -8.20 -6.47 0.30
CA VAL A 362 -9.57 -6.59 -0.21
C VAL A 362 -10.57 -5.91 0.72
N LEU A 363 -10.41 -6.01 2.05
CA LEU A 363 -11.36 -5.43 3.02
C LEU A 363 -11.57 -3.92 2.84
N ALA A 364 -10.54 -3.20 2.39
CA ALA A 364 -10.64 -1.77 2.10
C ALA A 364 -10.98 -1.48 0.63
N ASN A 365 -10.49 -2.32 -0.32
CA ASN A 365 -10.72 -2.07 -1.73
C ASN A 365 -12.15 -2.35 -2.18
N VAL A 366 -12.87 -3.24 -1.51
CA VAL A 366 -14.26 -3.61 -1.83
C VAL A 366 -15.19 -2.38 -1.89
N LEU A 367 -14.89 -1.35 -1.13
CA LEU A 367 -15.56 -0.06 -1.14
C LEU A 367 -15.50 0.63 -2.53
N TYR A 368 -14.37 0.51 -3.22
CA TYR A 368 -14.08 1.23 -4.47
C TYR A 368 -14.26 0.40 -5.72
N ASP A 369 -13.95 -0.89 -5.63
CA ASP A 369 -13.93 -1.79 -6.79
C ASP A 369 -14.31 -3.21 -6.35
N LEU A 370 -15.61 -3.45 -6.29
CA LEU A 370 -16.15 -4.75 -5.91
C LEU A 370 -15.73 -5.88 -6.89
N PRO A 371 -15.82 -5.70 -8.24
CA PRO A 371 -15.39 -6.74 -9.17
C PRO A 371 -13.92 -7.13 -9.00
N ALA A 372 -13.00 -6.17 -8.93
CA ALA A 372 -11.59 -6.46 -8.73
C ALA A 372 -11.32 -7.14 -7.37
N SER A 373 -12.11 -6.81 -6.34
CA SER A 373 -12.04 -7.44 -5.03
C SER A 373 -12.50 -8.90 -5.06
N GLU A 374 -13.58 -9.21 -5.78
CA GLU A 374 -14.05 -10.59 -6.01
C GLU A 374 -13.00 -11.40 -6.79
N GLU A 375 -12.44 -10.85 -7.87
CA GLU A 375 -11.38 -11.49 -8.66
C GLU A 375 -10.15 -11.79 -7.81
N LYS A 376 -9.74 -10.84 -6.95
CA LYS A 376 -8.62 -11.04 -6.04
C LYS A 376 -8.90 -12.19 -5.06
N ILE A 377 -10.09 -12.28 -4.49
CA ILE A 377 -10.45 -13.41 -3.60
C ILE A 377 -10.40 -14.73 -4.36
N LEU A 378 -10.98 -14.83 -5.57
CA LEU A 378 -10.91 -16.04 -6.37
C LEU A 378 -9.46 -16.45 -6.69
N LEU A 379 -8.58 -15.48 -6.97
CA LEU A 379 -7.15 -15.74 -7.15
C LEU A 379 -6.51 -16.32 -5.88
N LEU A 380 -6.87 -15.79 -4.70
CA LEU A 380 -6.37 -16.27 -3.41
C LEU A 380 -6.91 -17.66 -3.07
N LEU A 381 -8.19 -17.92 -3.35
CA LEU A 381 -8.80 -19.24 -3.15
C LEU A 381 -8.12 -20.33 -4.00
N GLY A 382 -7.64 -19.97 -5.20
CA GLY A 382 -6.81 -20.85 -6.03
C GLY A 382 -5.46 -21.27 -5.41
N GLN A 383 -5.10 -20.68 -4.28
CA GLN A 383 -3.92 -21.05 -3.49
C GLN A 383 -4.24 -21.86 -2.24
N GLN A 384 -5.50 -22.26 -2.07
CA GLN A 384 -5.95 -23.12 -0.97
C GLN A 384 -5.93 -24.59 -1.41
N TYR A 385 -5.46 -25.45 -0.53
CA TYR A 385 -5.50 -26.91 -0.67
C TYR A 385 -6.88 -27.46 -0.27
N ASN A 386 -7.20 -28.68 -0.72
CA ASN A 386 -8.43 -29.38 -0.36
C ASN A 386 -8.65 -29.56 1.14
N CYS A 387 -7.57 -29.60 1.92
CA CYS A 387 -7.64 -29.66 3.38
C CYS A 387 -7.93 -28.31 4.05
N GLY A 388 -7.97 -27.20 3.29
CA GLY A 388 -8.21 -25.86 3.83
C GLY A 388 -6.94 -25.04 4.09
N LYS A 389 -5.74 -25.64 4.10
CA LYS A 389 -4.45 -24.97 4.17
C LYS A 389 -4.24 -24.03 2.98
N THR A 390 -3.45 -22.96 3.13
CA THR A 390 -3.11 -22.06 2.03
C THR A 390 -1.60 -21.88 1.87
N ASN A 391 -1.15 -21.59 0.66
CA ASN A 391 0.22 -21.08 0.43
C ASN A 391 0.40 -19.74 1.14
N HIS A 392 1.62 -19.44 1.57
CA HIS A 392 1.92 -18.17 2.24
C HIS A 392 2.22 -17.06 1.24
N TYR A 393 3.10 -17.32 0.28
CA TYR A 393 3.37 -16.47 -0.88
C TYR A 393 3.22 -17.27 -2.16
N PHE A 394 2.74 -16.62 -3.22
CA PHE A 394 2.63 -17.22 -4.54
C PHE A 394 2.95 -16.21 -5.66
N TYR A 395 3.18 -16.71 -6.87
CA TYR A 395 3.82 -15.95 -7.95
C TYR A 395 3.04 -16.13 -9.26
N PRO A 396 1.88 -15.45 -9.42
CA PRO A 396 1.00 -15.70 -10.57
C PRO A 396 1.60 -15.26 -11.90
N VAL A 397 2.48 -14.25 -11.90
CA VAL A 397 3.15 -13.75 -13.11
C VAL A 397 4.42 -14.57 -13.40
N GLU A 398 5.23 -14.82 -12.40
CA GLU A 398 6.49 -15.59 -12.50
C GLU A 398 6.23 -17.07 -12.71
N LYS A 399 5.08 -17.59 -12.28
CA LYS A 399 4.68 -19.01 -12.35
C LYS A 399 5.73 -19.96 -11.75
N ARG A 400 6.37 -19.54 -10.68
CA ARG A 400 7.26 -20.39 -9.90
C ARG A 400 6.52 -21.02 -8.73
N GLU A 401 7.13 -22.04 -8.12
CA GLU A 401 6.59 -22.72 -6.95
C GLU A 401 6.28 -21.72 -5.81
N PRO A 402 5.13 -21.83 -5.18
CA PRO A 402 4.76 -20.98 -4.05
C PRO A 402 5.66 -21.28 -2.84
N LEU A 403 5.80 -20.30 -1.95
CA LEU A 403 6.41 -20.52 -0.65
C LEU A 403 5.38 -21.19 0.27
N VAL A 404 5.60 -22.47 0.49
CA VAL A 404 4.83 -23.28 1.45
C VAL A 404 5.37 -23.01 2.85
N SER A 405 4.79 -22.02 3.52
CA SER A 405 4.99 -21.79 4.95
C SER A 405 3.64 -21.91 5.63
N ASP A 406 3.52 -22.84 6.55
CA ASP A 406 2.24 -23.16 7.20
C ASP A 406 1.93 -22.09 8.25
N ARG A 407 1.21 -21.04 7.87
CA ARG A 407 0.80 -19.95 8.76
C ARG A 407 -0.61 -20.22 9.27
N SER A 408 -0.78 -20.15 10.57
CA SER A 408 -2.05 -20.54 11.22
C SER A 408 -3.19 -19.53 11.00
N ASP A 409 -2.89 -18.31 10.56
CA ASP A 409 -3.89 -17.25 10.32
C ASP A 409 -4.28 -17.07 8.85
N ASN A 410 -3.44 -17.48 7.89
CA ASN A 410 -3.60 -17.16 6.46
C ASN A 410 -5.00 -17.44 5.91
N HIS A 411 -5.51 -18.63 6.13
CA HIS A 411 -6.77 -19.12 5.57
C HIS A 411 -8.00 -18.45 6.22
N LEU A 412 -7.91 -18.00 7.48
CA LEU A 412 -9.03 -17.34 8.14
C LEU A 412 -9.31 -15.94 7.55
N TRP A 413 -8.32 -15.27 7.00
CA TRP A 413 -8.51 -13.98 6.32
C TRP A 413 -9.42 -14.07 5.10
N LEU A 414 -9.51 -15.25 4.46
CA LEU A 414 -10.42 -15.49 3.34
C LEU A 414 -11.88 -15.43 3.78
N VAL A 415 -12.20 -15.90 4.99
CA VAL A 415 -13.55 -15.82 5.57
C VAL A 415 -13.96 -14.35 5.72
N TYR A 416 -13.08 -13.52 6.29
CA TYR A 416 -13.35 -12.08 6.47
C TYR A 416 -13.53 -11.35 5.14
N ALA A 417 -12.68 -11.66 4.15
CA ALA A 417 -12.77 -11.06 2.83
C ALA A 417 -14.07 -11.41 2.11
N ALA A 418 -14.46 -12.70 2.12
CA ALA A 418 -15.73 -13.16 1.52
C ALA A 418 -16.95 -12.54 2.22
N TYR A 419 -16.95 -12.51 3.55
CA TYR A 419 -18.02 -11.88 4.34
C TYR A 419 -18.15 -10.39 4.01
N LYS A 420 -17.03 -9.68 3.88
CA LYS A 420 -17.03 -8.26 3.54
C LYS A 420 -17.63 -7.97 2.17
N VAL A 421 -17.33 -8.80 1.16
CA VAL A 421 -17.94 -8.71 -0.18
C VAL A 421 -19.46 -8.85 -0.09
N ILE A 422 -19.96 -9.82 0.66
CA ILE A 422 -21.40 -10.07 0.82
C ILE A 422 -22.07 -8.87 1.51
N CYS A 423 -21.43 -8.32 2.54
CA CYS A 423 -21.93 -7.15 3.24
C CYS A 423 -21.95 -5.90 2.35
N GLU A 424 -21.00 -5.74 1.46
CA GLU A 424 -20.95 -4.61 0.54
C GLU A 424 -21.99 -4.74 -0.58
N CYS A 425 -22.06 -5.89 -1.26
CA CYS A 425 -22.98 -6.06 -2.40
C CYS A 425 -24.44 -6.36 -2.00
N GLY A 426 -24.69 -6.94 -0.82
CA GLY A 426 -26.01 -7.36 -0.37
C GLY A 426 -26.57 -8.54 -1.18
N LYS A 427 -25.71 -9.37 -1.74
CA LYS A 427 -26.03 -10.53 -2.55
C LYS A 427 -25.16 -11.72 -2.15
N THR A 428 -25.68 -12.93 -2.35
CA THR A 428 -24.99 -14.17 -2.03
C THR A 428 -24.42 -14.89 -3.25
N ASP A 429 -24.62 -14.34 -4.46
CA ASP A 429 -24.17 -14.97 -5.72
C ASP A 429 -22.67 -15.25 -5.73
N PHE A 430 -21.89 -14.39 -5.07
CA PHE A 430 -20.44 -14.56 -4.93
C PHE A 430 -20.08 -15.88 -4.22
N LEU A 431 -20.86 -16.33 -3.25
CA LEU A 431 -20.62 -17.59 -2.53
C LEU A 431 -20.70 -18.82 -3.43
N ASN A 432 -21.44 -18.74 -4.55
CA ASN A 432 -21.60 -19.82 -5.52
C ASN A 432 -20.55 -19.81 -6.63
N LYS A 433 -19.70 -18.77 -6.73
CA LYS A 433 -18.58 -18.76 -7.66
C LYS A 433 -17.59 -19.85 -7.29
N THR A 434 -16.97 -20.49 -8.28
CA THR A 434 -16.00 -21.56 -8.06
C THR A 434 -14.57 -21.09 -8.23
N ALA A 435 -13.66 -21.68 -7.48
CA ALA A 435 -12.21 -21.55 -7.64
C ALA A 435 -11.56 -22.93 -7.55
N PRO A 436 -10.44 -23.16 -8.26
CA PRO A 436 -9.70 -24.42 -8.14
C PRO A 436 -9.03 -24.50 -6.77
N TYR A 437 -8.89 -25.74 -6.25
CA TYR A 437 -7.93 -26.01 -5.18
C TYR A 437 -6.51 -26.14 -5.74
N PHE A 438 -5.52 -25.73 -4.98
CA PHE A 438 -4.12 -25.79 -5.42
C PHE A 438 -3.65 -27.23 -5.75
N ASP A 439 -4.13 -28.21 -5.02
CA ASP A 439 -3.83 -29.64 -5.18
C ASP A 439 -4.84 -30.40 -6.05
N GLY A 440 -5.70 -29.67 -6.79
CA GLY A 440 -6.64 -30.23 -7.79
C GLY A 440 -8.10 -30.28 -7.33
N GLY A 441 -9.01 -30.31 -8.30
CA GLY A 441 -10.44 -30.13 -8.09
C GLY A 441 -10.81 -28.65 -7.96
N GLU A 442 -12.08 -28.40 -7.72
CA GLU A 442 -12.63 -27.05 -7.51
C GLU A 442 -13.72 -27.07 -6.42
N GLY A 443 -13.97 -25.92 -5.82
CA GLY A 443 -15.05 -25.73 -4.86
C GLY A 443 -15.64 -24.34 -4.98
N THR A 444 -16.83 -24.15 -4.43
CA THR A 444 -17.45 -22.84 -4.31
C THR A 444 -16.73 -21.98 -3.28
N VAL A 445 -16.88 -20.65 -3.35
CA VAL A 445 -16.36 -19.75 -2.32
C VAL A 445 -16.83 -20.18 -0.93
N LEU A 446 -18.09 -20.61 -0.80
CA LEU A 446 -18.62 -21.10 0.48
C LEU A 446 -17.84 -22.32 0.97
N GLU A 447 -17.62 -23.34 0.13
CA GLU A 447 -16.85 -24.53 0.50
C GLU A 447 -15.41 -24.19 0.89
N HIS A 448 -14.77 -23.26 0.18
CA HIS A 448 -13.43 -22.79 0.52
C HIS A 448 -13.35 -22.17 1.91
N ILE A 449 -14.30 -21.26 2.26
CA ILE A 449 -14.28 -20.61 3.59
C ILE A 449 -14.69 -21.58 4.71
N GLU A 450 -15.55 -22.56 4.44
CA GLU A 450 -15.85 -23.64 5.38
C GLU A 450 -14.62 -24.51 5.66
N LYS A 451 -13.86 -24.86 4.61
CA LYS A 451 -12.59 -25.59 4.75
C LYS A 451 -11.53 -24.78 5.50
N SER A 452 -11.52 -23.45 5.37
CA SER A 452 -10.63 -22.56 6.15
C SER A 452 -10.89 -22.72 7.65
N VAL A 453 -12.15 -22.70 8.06
CA VAL A 453 -12.54 -22.94 9.46
C VAL A 453 -12.21 -24.37 9.89
N GLY A 454 -12.53 -25.37 9.05
CA GLY A 454 -12.25 -26.79 9.29
C GLY A 454 -10.76 -27.05 9.54
N TYR A 455 -9.89 -26.49 8.67
CA TYR A 455 -8.43 -26.66 8.84
C TYR A 455 -7.93 -26.17 10.21
N THR A 456 -8.42 -25.04 10.69
CA THR A 456 -8.05 -24.54 12.03
C THR A 456 -8.53 -25.48 13.12
N VAL A 457 -9.74 -26.03 13.00
CA VAL A 457 -10.32 -26.97 13.97
C VAL A 457 -9.60 -28.31 13.98
N ASP A 458 -9.11 -28.77 12.83
CA ASP A 458 -8.32 -30.00 12.70
C ASP A 458 -6.90 -29.86 13.26
N HIS A 459 -6.45 -28.64 13.52
CA HIS A 459 -5.10 -28.31 14.02
C HIS A 459 -5.18 -27.62 15.40
N LEU A 460 -5.86 -28.24 16.35
CA LEU A 460 -5.87 -27.78 17.74
C LEU A 460 -4.80 -28.50 18.56
N GLY A 461 -4.19 -27.77 19.51
CA GLY A 461 -3.21 -28.31 20.44
C GLY A 461 -3.83 -28.92 21.70
N GLU A 462 -2.98 -29.22 22.68
CA GLU A 462 -3.34 -29.91 23.93
C GLU A 462 -4.43 -29.17 24.73
N HIS A 463 -4.40 -27.83 24.72
CA HIS A 463 -5.37 -27.01 25.45
C HIS A 463 -6.62 -26.70 24.63
N GLY A 464 -6.68 -27.19 23.39
CA GLY A 464 -7.78 -26.94 22.45
C GLY A 464 -7.73 -25.57 21.76
N LEU A 465 -6.62 -24.85 21.86
CA LEU A 465 -6.33 -23.65 21.06
C LEU A 465 -5.75 -24.06 19.71
N PRO A 466 -5.90 -23.24 18.66
CA PRO A 466 -5.24 -23.49 17.38
C PRO A 466 -3.71 -23.51 17.53
N LEU A 467 -3.06 -24.48 16.88
CA LEU A 467 -1.61 -24.56 16.80
C LEU A 467 -1.04 -23.31 16.13
N MET A 468 0.11 -22.84 16.62
CA MET A 468 0.86 -21.72 16.02
C MET A 468 1.39 -22.07 14.62
N LEU A 469 1.64 -23.36 14.36
CA LEU A 469 2.26 -23.85 13.15
C LEU A 469 3.60 -23.14 12.87
N GLY A 470 3.87 -22.72 11.64
CA GLY A 470 5.08 -21.98 11.31
C GLY A 470 5.13 -20.57 11.90
N SER A 471 3.98 -19.97 12.19
CA SER A 471 3.73 -18.71 12.91
C SER A 471 2.27 -18.31 12.69
N ASP A 472 1.74 -17.40 13.49
CA ASP A 472 0.53 -16.66 13.13
C ASP A 472 0.91 -15.33 12.43
N TRP A 473 0.04 -14.32 12.51
CA TRP A 473 0.29 -12.99 11.92
C TRP A 473 1.57 -12.31 12.44
N ASN A 474 2.04 -12.66 13.63
CA ASN A 474 3.31 -12.20 14.16
C ASN A 474 4.47 -13.11 13.73
N ASP A 475 5.25 -12.70 12.73
CA ASP A 475 6.35 -13.49 12.19
C ASP A 475 7.43 -13.84 13.24
N MET A 476 7.62 -12.98 14.24
CA MET A 476 8.58 -13.26 15.32
C MET A 476 8.20 -14.45 16.21
N LEU A 477 6.97 -14.96 16.12
CA LEU A 477 6.52 -16.13 16.88
C LEU A 477 6.79 -17.47 16.16
N SER A 478 7.57 -17.47 15.08
CA SER A 478 7.89 -18.67 14.29
C SER A 478 8.54 -19.81 15.08
N ASN A 479 9.12 -19.53 16.24
CA ASN A 479 9.76 -20.52 17.10
C ASN A 479 8.89 -21.04 18.25
N VAL A 480 7.65 -20.58 18.36
CA VAL A 480 6.71 -21.01 19.42
C VAL A 480 6.27 -22.46 19.24
N CYS A 481 6.20 -22.94 18.00
CA CYS A 481 5.67 -24.26 17.62
C CYS A 481 6.66 -25.06 16.76
N LYS A 482 7.92 -25.12 17.14
CA LYS A 482 8.97 -25.91 16.45
C LYS A 482 8.73 -27.42 16.56
N GLU A 483 8.20 -27.86 17.69
CA GLU A 483 7.90 -29.28 17.98
C GLU A 483 6.45 -29.65 17.62
N GLY A 484 5.66 -28.70 17.10
CA GLY A 484 4.29 -28.95 16.70
C GLY A 484 3.25 -28.92 17.82
N LYS A 485 3.58 -28.35 19.00
CA LYS A 485 2.68 -28.27 20.15
C LYS A 485 2.23 -26.85 20.50
N GLY A 486 3.04 -25.82 20.10
CA GLY A 486 2.78 -24.44 20.44
C GLY A 486 1.44 -23.93 19.88
N GLU A 487 0.71 -23.15 20.68
CA GLU A 487 -0.67 -22.72 20.42
C GLU A 487 -0.81 -21.20 20.36
N SER A 488 -1.73 -20.70 19.53
CA SER A 488 -1.99 -19.27 19.33
C SER A 488 -3.33 -18.85 19.93
N VAL A 489 -3.31 -17.95 20.90
CA VAL A 489 -4.51 -17.30 21.46
C VAL A 489 -5.11 -16.32 20.44
N PHE A 490 -4.29 -15.61 19.68
CA PHE A 490 -4.73 -14.70 18.63
C PHE A 490 -5.54 -15.42 17.54
N VAL A 491 -5.08 -16.58 17.07
CA VAL A 491 -5.81 -17.36 16.05
C VAL A 491 -7.10 -17.95 16.63
N SER A 492 -7.14 -18.31 17.93
CA SER A 492 -8.40 -18.69 18.61
C SER A 492 -9.43 -17.56 18.57
N GLN A 493 -9.01 -16.32 18.84
CA GLN A 493 -9.88 -15.13 18.73
C GLN A 493 -10.33 -14.89 17.28
N MET A 494 -9.43 -15.06 16.29
CA MET A 494 -9.78 -15.01 14.88
C MET A 494 -10.81 -16.07 14.51
N LEU A 495 -10.65 -17.30 14.99
CA LEU A 495 -11.59 -18.40 14.74
C LEU A 495 -12.99 -18.09 15.28
N VAL A 496 -13.08 -17.49 16.48
CA VAL A 496 -14.37 -17.04 17.03
C VAL A 496 -15.06 -16.04 16.11
N LEU A 497 -14.32 -15.03 15.59
CA LEU A 497 -14.90 -14.05 14.68
C LEU A 497 -15.30 -14.70 13.34
N ALA A 498 -14.45 -15.55 12.77
CA ALA A 498 -14.73 -16.25 11.52
C ALA A 498 -15.99 -17.12 11.64
N CYS A 499 -16.16 -17.84 12.75
CA CYS A 499 -17.37 -18.63 13.03
C CYS A 499 -18.60 -17.74 13.21
N LYS A 500 -18.50 -16.56 13.86
CA LYS A 500 -19.60 -15.59 13.95
C LYS A 500 -20.04 -15.10 12.58
N GLN A 501 -19.11 -14.82 11.68
CA GLN A 501 -19.39 -14.42 10.30
C GLN A 501 -19.98 -15.57 9.49
N LEU A 502 -19.44 -16.79 9.61
CA LEU A 502 -19.95 -17.97 8.92
C LEU A 502 -21.39 -18.30 9.37
N LYS A 503 -21.68 -18.20 10.67
CA LYS A 503 -23.05 -18.33 11.21
C LYS A 503 -24.00 -17.30 10.59
N GLU A 504 -23.57 -16.06 10.42
CA GLU A 504 -24.38 -15.01 9.77
C GLU A 504 -24.60 -15.35 8.29
N ILE A 505 -23.56 -15.82 7.57
CA ILE A 505 -23.71 -16.32 6.19
C ILE A 505 -24.75 -17.46 6.14
N TYR A 506 -24.66 -18.45 7.04
CA TYR A 506 -25.62 -19.56 7.08
C TYR A 506 -27.05 -19.07 7.31
N ALA A 507 -27.24 -18.13 8.23
CA ALA A 507 -28.55 -17.51 8.44
C ALA A 507 -29.09 -16.81 7.18
N ILE A 508 -28.23 -16.14 6.42
CA ILE A 508 -28.58 -15.44 5.18
C ILE A 508 -29.01 -16.42 4.09
N ILE A 509 -28.29 -17.55 3.94
CA ILE A 509 -28.56 -18.54 2.88
C ILE A 509 -29.54 -19.63 3.32
N GLY A 510 -30.00 -19.63 4.58
CA GLY A 510 -30.94 -20.60 5.13
C GLY A 510 -30.31 -21.96 5.42
N LYS A 511 -28.99 -22.06 5.65
CA LYS A 511 -28.31 -23.29 6.04
C LYS A 511 -28.42 -23.49 7.56
N ASP A 512 -29.08 -24.60 7.98
CA ASP A 512 -29.17 -24.96 9.40
C ASP A 512 -27.99 -25.86 9.79
N ASP A 513 -26.88 -25.24 10.17
CA ASP A 513 -25.66 -25.90 10.62
C ASP A 513 -25.17 -25.22 11.91
N LYS A 514 -25.09 -26.00 12.99
CA LYS A 514 -24.69 -25.52 14.34
C LYS A 514 -23.21 -25.61 14.62
N THR A 515 -22.43 -26.14 13.70
CA THR A 515 -20.96 -26.28 13.88
C THR A 515 -20.28 -24.97 14.29
N PRO A 516 -20.60 -23.81 13.67
CA PRO A 516 -20.02 -22.54 14.13
C PRO A 516 -20.36 -22.18 15.58
N ASP A 517 -21.60 -22.47 16.05
CA ASP A 517 -21.99 -22.19 17.44
C ASP A 517 -21.21 -23.07 18.43
N GLU A 518 -20.98 -24.35 18.12
CA GLU A 518 -20.21 -25.29 18.94
C GLU A 518 -18.74 -24.87 19.05
N ILE A 519 -18.14 -24.44 17.92
CA ILE A 519 -16.76 -23.94 17.89
C ILE A 519 -16.65 -22.65 18.72
N ILE A 520 -17.56 -21.69 18.55
CA ILE A 520 -17.60 -20.45 19.33
C ILE A 520 -17.65 -20.78 20.84
N ALA A 521 -18.61 -21.58 21.27
CA ALA A 521 -18.78 -21.91 22.69
C ALA A 521 -17.55 -22.59 23.29
N ARG A 522 -16.92 -23.50 22.53
CA ARG A 522 -15.67 -24.15 22.95
C ARG A 522 -14.52 -23.19 23.09
N GLN A 523 -14.28 -22.35 22.08
CA GLN A 523 -13.16 -21.41 22.07
C GLN A 523 -13.35 -20.31 23.11
N GLU A 524 -14.55 -19.74 23.25
CA GLU A 524 -14.86 -18.75 24.28
C GLU A 524 -14.61 -19.32 25.69
N LYS A 525 -14.98 -20.58 25.95
CA LYS A 525 -14.71 -21.24 27.22
C LYS A 525 -13.21 -21.32 27.49
N ILE A 526 -12.40 -21.78 26.52
CA ILE A 526 -10.93 -21.91 26.67
C ILE A 526 -10.28 -20.53 26.87
N LEU A 527 -10.67 -19.54 26.08
CA LEU A 527 -10.16 -18.19 26.18
C LEU A 527 -10.43 -17.58 27.58
N ASN A 528 -11.60 -17.83 28.16
CA ASN A 528 -11.97 -17.28 29.47
C ASN A 528 -11.42 -18.07 30.66
N ASP A 529 -11.33 -19.40 30.57
CA ASP A 529 -10.90 -20.24 31.70
C ASP A 529 -9.40 -20.45 31.73
N PHE A 530 -8.73 -20.53 30.57
CA PHE A 530 -7.30 -20.87 30.48
C PHE A 530 -6.41 -19.69 30.06
N CYS A 531 -6.89 -18.83 29.13
CA CYS A 531 -6.08 -17.74 28.56
C CYS A 531 -6.23 -16.41 29.30
N TRP A 532 -7.29 -16.23 30.10
CA TRP A 532 -7.47 -15.04 30.93
C TRP A 532 -6.50 -15.03 32.11
N ASN A 533 -5.73 -13.97 32.24
CA ASN A 533 -4.74 -13.79 33.31
C ASN A 533 -4.94 -12.45 34.02
N GLU A 534 -5.88 -12.42 34.97
CA GLU A 534 -6.26 -11.30 35.84
C GLU A 534 -6.79 -10.06 35.11
N ASP A 535 -6.02 -9.44 34.23
CA ASP A 535 -6.32 -8.17 33.55
C ASP A 535 -6.01 -8.20 32.04
N ARG A 536 -5.63 -9.38 31.52
CA ARG A 536 -5.22 -9.54 30.12
C ARG A 536 -5.43 -10.96 29.60
N PHE A 537 -5.46 -11.12 28.30
CA PHE A 537 -5.34 -12.41 27.64
C PHE A 537 -3.86 -12.68 27.34
N ILE A 538 -3.39 -13.89 27.60
CA ILE A 538 -2.05 -14.32 27.18
C ILE A 538 -1.94 -14.31 25.65
N ARG A 539 -0.72 -14.36 25.12
CA ARG A 539 -0.50 -14.30 23.67
C ARG A 539 -0.43 -15.66 22.99
N ALA A 540 0.23 -16.60 23.62
CA ALA A 540 0.47 -17.93 23.08
C ALA A 540 0.88 -18.90 24.20
N VAL A 541 0.87 -20.21 23.87
CA VAL A 541 1.49 -21.26 24.67
C VAL A 541 2.63 -21.86 23.85
N SER A 542 3.85 -21.93 24.39
CA SER A 542 4.99 -22.51 23.67
C SER A 542 4.96 -24.05 23.68
N ASP A 543 5.80 -24.67 22.84
CA ASP A 543 6.03 -26.14 22.85
C ASP A 543 6.37 -26.69 24.24
N GLU A 544 7.00 -25.89 25.11
CA GLU A 544 7.38 -26.24 26.49
C GLU A 544 6.26 -25.95 27.50
N GLY A 545 5.08 -25.50 27.06
CA GLY A 545 3.93 -25.14 27.89
C GLY A 545 4.04 -23.77 28.60
N LEU A 546 4.99 -22.90 28.20
CA LEU A 546 5.10 -21.56 28.73
C LEU A 546 3.96 -20.67 28.19
N LYS A 547 3.26 -19.99 29.09
CA LYS A 547 2.23 -19.00 28.76
C LYS A 547 2.87 -17.65 28.41
N ILE A 548 3.17 -17.41 27.12
CA ILE A 548 3.70 -16.14 26.62
C ILE A 548 2.63 -15.06 26.76
N GLY A 549 2.99 -13.90 27.30
CA GLY A 549 2.03 -12.84 27.61
C GLY A 549 1.41 -12.95 28.99
N ASN A 550 1.94 -13.84 29.84
CA ASN A 550 1.59 -13.91 31.27
C ASN A 550 2.09 -12.64 31.99
N ARG A 551 1.29 -12.14 32.93
CA ARG A 551 1.57 -10.94 33.71
C ARG A 551 2.92 -10.98 34.44
N ASP A 552 3.31 -12.13 34.93
CA ASP A 552 4.52 -12.32 35.74
C ASP A 552 5.80 -12.47 34.88
N GLU A 553 5.68 -12.46 33.54
CA GLU A 553 6.82 -12.58 32.65
C GLU A 553 7.70 -11.33 32.68
N LYS A 554 9.04 -11.53 32.69
CA LYS A 554 10.03 -10.44 32.72
C LYS A 554 10.11 -9.68 31.40
N CYS A 555 9.70 -10.31 30.33
CA CYS A 555 9.61 -9.70 28.98
C CYS A 555 8.43 -10.32 28.24
N GLY A 556 7.84 -9.55 27.31
CA GLY A 556 6.66 -9.98 26.58
C GLY A 556 5.42 -10.23 27.43
N ALA A 557 5.30 -9.57 28.59
CA ALA A 557 4.20 -9.77 29.54
C ALA A 557 2.84 -9.26 29.04
N LEU A 558 2.84 -8.31 28.10
CA LEU A 558 1.61 -7.77 27.52
C LEU A 558 1.78 -7.56 26.00
N TRP A 559 0.82 -8.03 25.22
CA TRP A 559 0.78 -7.93 23.77
C TRP A 559 -0.52 -7.27 23.32
N ILE A 560 -0.43 -6.26 22.45
CA ILE A 560 -1.60 -5.51 21.96
C ILE A 560 -2.59 -6.42 21.18
N ASN A 561 -2.07 -7.38 20.40
CA ASN A 561 -2.88 -8.22 19.51
C ASN A 561 -3.95 -9.01 20.25
N SER A 562 -3.58 -9.74 21.31
CA SER A 562 -4.53 -10.57 22.03
C SER A 562 -5.55 -9.77 22.85
N GLN A 563 -5.28 -8.49 23.16
CA GLN A 563 -6.26 -7.63 23.83
C GLN A 563 -7.25 -7.04 22.80
N SER A 564 -6.75 -6.43 21.73
CA SER A 564 -7.60 -5.83 20.70
C SER A 564 -8.48 -6.87 20.00
N TRP A 565 -7.94 -8.04 19.67
CA TRP A 565 -8.71 -9.10 19.03
C TRP A 565 -9.68 -9.83 19.95
N ALA A 566 -9.45 -9.84 21.27
CA ALA A 566 -10.48 -10.28 22.20
C ALA A 566 -11.77 -9.44 22.06
N VAL A 567 -11.61 -8.12 21.98
CA VAL A 567 -12.74 -7.18 21.76
C VAL A 567 -13.33 -7.34 20.37
N ILE A 568 -12.51 -7.38 19.33
CA ILE A 568 -12.99 -7.50 17.94
C ILE A 568 -13.80 -8.79 17.73
N SER A 569 -13.34 -9.89 18.30
CA SER A 569 -14.05 -11.17 18.24
C SER A 569 -15.25 -11.24 19.19
N GLY A 570 -15.26 -10.42 20.24
CA GLY A 570 -16.27 -10.48 21.30
C GLY A 570 -16.27 -11.83 22.01
N CYS A 571 -15.07 -12.38 22.32
CA CYS A 571 -14.90 -13.72 22.85
C CYS A 571 -15.08 -13.81 24.37
N SER A 572 -15.43 -12.73 25.04
CA SER A 572 -15.58 -12.66 26.48
C SER A 572 -16.70 -11.70 26.90
N ASP A 573 -16.98 -11.62 28.21
CA ASP A 573 -17.86 -10.61 28.78
C ASP A 573 -17.27 -9.19 28.68
N GLU A 574 -18.15 -8.19 28.75
CA GLU A 574 -17.77 -6.79 28.57
C GLU A 574 -16.76 -6.31 29.66
N GLU A 575 -16.84 -6.84 30.88
CA GLU A 575 -15.94 -6.44 31.99
C GLU A 575 -14.50 -6.81 31.68
N LYS A 576 -14.27 -8.07 31.27
CA LYS A 576 -12.93 -8.54 30.89
C LYS A 576 -12.40 -7.84 29.63
N LEU A 577 -13.28 -7.63 28.63
CA LEU A 577 -12.90 -6.93 27.40
C LEU A 577 -12.50 -5.48 27.65
N ARG A 578 -13.21 -4.77 28.53
CA ARG A 578 -12.79 -3.41 28.97
C ARG A 578 -11.49 -3.46 29.74
N LYS A 579 -11.37 -4.39 30.67
CA LYS A 579 -10.20 -4.50 31.54
C LYS A 579 -8.92 -4.76 30.75
N CYS A 580 -8.95 -5.67 29.78
CA CYS A 580 -7.77 -5.98 28.97
C CYS A 580 -7.34 -4.80 28.08
N MET A 581 -8.29 -4.03 27.52
CA MET A 581 -7.95 -2.83 26.74
C MET A 581 -7.47 -1.67 27.61
N GLU A 582 -8.07 -1.43 28.78
CA GLU A 582 -7.57 -0.45 29.76
C GLU A 582 -6.13 -0.75 30.16
N THR A 583 -5.82 -2.02 30.43
CA THR A 583 -4.46 -2.49 30.74
C THR A 583 -3.53 -2.28 29.55
N ALA A 584 -3.97 -2.62 28.33
CA ALA A 584 -3.18 -2.45 27.13
C ALA A 584 -2.87 -0.96 26.86
N VAL A 585 -3.86 -0.10 26.86
CA VAL A 585 -3.67 1.34 26.62
C VAL A 585 -2.78 1.96 27.69
N SER A 586 -3.08 1.73 28.97
CA SER A 586 -2.31 2.35 30.07
C SER A 586 -0.84 1.90 30.13
N THR A 587 -0.53 0.69 29.61
CA THR A 587 0.83 0.12 29.67
C THR A 587 1.61 0.38 28.38
N LEU A 588 0.95 0.32 27.23
CA LEU A 588 1.60 0.32 25.92
C LEU A 588 1.65 1.71 25.26
N ASP A 589 0.87 2.69 25.73
CA ASP A 589 0.88 4.04 25.19
C ASP A 589 2.23 4.73 25.37
N CYS A 590 2.84 5.15 24.27
CA CYS A 590 4.10 5.89 24.28
C CYS A 590 3.97 7.34 23.76
N GLY A 591 2.71 7.80 23.54
CA GLY A 591 2.39 9.16 23.10
C GLY A 591 2.62 9.43 21.61
N TYR A 592 2.78 8.38 20.83
CA TYR A 592 2.77 8.36 19.36
C TYR A 592 2.37 6.97 18.83
N GLY A 593 1.47 6.33 19.55
CA GLY A 593 0.91 5.03 19.33
C GLY A 593 1.20 4.04 20.46
N LEU A 594 0.62 2.85 20.35
CA LEU A 594 0.78 1.78 21.33
C LEU A 594 1.92 0.85 20.91
N LEU A 595 2.76 0.46 21.88
CA LEU A 595 3.80 -0.53 21.69
C LEU A 595 3.18 -1.88 21.29
N LYS A 596 3.87 -2.64 20.45
CA LYS A 596 3.43 -3.98 20.04
C LYS A 596 3.33 -4.93 21.23
N LEU A 597 4.31 -4.85 22.11
CA LEU A 597 4.41 -5.61 23.36
C LEU A 597 5.28 -4.88 24.40
N TYR A 598 5.13 -5.23 25.66
CA TYR A 598 5.94 -4.71 26.75
C TYR A 598 6.05 -5.71 27.91
N PRO A 599 7.20 -5.81 28.63
CA PRO A 599 8.52 -5.31 28.21
C PRO A 599 9.04 -5.99 26.94
N PRO A 600 9.95 -5.35 26.16
CA PRO A 600 10.50 -5.98 24.94
C PRO A 600 11.17 -7.30 25.23
N LEU A 601 11.10 -8.22 24.27
CA LEU A 601 11.75 -9.52 24.34
C LEU A 601 13.27 -9.36 24.36
N GLN A 602 13.90 -10.22 25.14
CA GLN A 602 15.34 -10.29 25.24
C GLN A 602 15.87 -11.54 24.56
N ARG A 603 17.18 -11.57 24.30
CA ARG A 603 17.84 -12.76 23.75
C ARG A 603 17.60 -13.97 24.64
N ASN A 604 17.48 -15.13 23.99
CA ASN A 604 17.20 -16.42 24.61
C ASN A 604 15.84 -16.51 25.33
N TYR A 605 14.88 -15.68 24.96
CA TYR A 605 13.51 -15.81 25.49
C TYR A 605 12.62 -16.55 24.47
N PRO A 606 11.81 -17.54 24.90
CA PRO A 606 11.70 -18.11 26.23
C PRO A 606 12.88 -19.00 26.64
N SER A 607 13.58 -19.58 25.66
CA SER A 607 14.81 -20.36 25.85
C SER A 607 15.76 -20.09 24.66
N LYS A 608 17.01 -20.55 24.75
CA LYS A 608 17.99 -20.44 23.68
C LYS A 608 17.57 -21.18 22.38
N GLU A 609 16.85 -22.26 22.54
CA GLU A 609 16.40 -23.13 21.42
C GLU A 609 15.12 -22.58 20.75
N HIS A 610 14.31 -21.84 21.51
CA HIS A 610 13.03 -21.28 21.07
C HIS A 610 13.03 -19.73 21.06
N GLU A 611 14.18 -19.12 20.84
CA GLU A 611 14.31 -17.65 20.86
C GLU A 611 13.34 -16.98 19.86
N LEU A 612 12.54 -16.03 20.36
CA LEU A 612 11.48 -15.37 19.60
C LEU A 612 11.91 -14.06 18.95
N THR A 613 13.03 -13.49 19.35
CA THR A 613 13.40 -12.16 18.89
C THR A 613 14.34 -12.17 17.69
N PHE A 614 14.00 -11.38 16.67
CA PHE A 614 14.86 -11.06 15.53
C PHE A 614 15.14 -9.55 15.41
N ALA A 615 14.62 -8.74 16.32
CA ALA A 615 14.77 -7.29 16.32
C ALA A 615 15.24 -6.77 17.69
N GLN A 616 15.94 -5.64 17.69
CA GLN A 616 16.34 -4.96 18.91
C GLN A 616 15.11 -4.46 19.69
N PRO A 617 15.21 -4.32 21.04
CA PRO A 617 14.15 -3.73 21.84
C PRO A 617 13.65 -2.38 21.30
N GLY A 618 12.35 -2.23 21.18
CA GLY A 618 11.71 -1.02 20.66
C GLY A 618 11.70 -0.91 19.14
N VAL A 619 12.15 -1.92 18.41
CA VAL A 619 12.22 -1.93 16.96
C VAL A 619 11.29 -3.00 16.38
N ASN A 620 10.55 -2.64 15.32
CA ASN A 620 9.66 -3.56 14.61
C ASN A 620 8.69 -4.28 15.55
N GLU A 621 8.56 -5.61 15.46
CA GLU A 621 7.65 -6.39 16.30
C GLU A 621 8.13 -6.50 17.77
N ASN A 622 9.41 -6.26 18.06
CA ASN A 622 9.94 -6.34 19.41
C ASN A 622 9.71 -5.06 20.21
N GLY A 623 8.46 -4.72 20.47
CA GLY A 623 8.07 -3.58 21.29
C GLY A 623 8.14 -2.23 20.54
N GLY A 624 8.30 -2.21 19.21
CA GLY A 624 8.07 -1.00 18.40
C GLY A 624 6.58 -0.64 18.35
N VAL A 625 6.25 0.57 17.92
CA VAL A 625 4.88 0.95 17.55
C VAL A 625 4.57 0.32 16.19
N PHE A 626 3.95 -0.83 16.19
CA PHE A 626 3.60 -1.53 14.96
C PHE A 626 2.26 -0.99 14.45
N CYS A 627 2.33 -0.12 13.43
CA CYS A 627 1.18 0.72 13.02
C CYS A 627 -0.07 -0.09 12.66
N HIS A 628 0.09 -1.23 11.97
CA HIS A 628 -1.02 -2.10 11.61
C HIS A 628 -1.75 -2.66 12.85
N ALA A 629 -1.03 -3.16 13.86
CA ALA A 629 -1.65 -3.69 15.09
C ALA A 629 -2.39 -2.61 15.89
N ASN A 630 -1.93 -1.37 15.83
CA ASN A 630 -2.59 -0.22 16.46
C ASN A 630 -3.97 0.08 15.86
N THR A 631 -4.18 -0.21 14.56
CA THR A 631 -5.49 -0.01 13.94
C THR A 631 -6.57 -0.88 14.57
N TRP A 632 -6.21 -2.08 14.99
CA TRP A 632 -7.11 -2.98 15.71
C TRP A 632 -7.43 -2.49 17.13
N ALA A 633 -6.49 -1.79 17.78
CA ALA A 633 -6.78 -1.15 19.06
C ALA A 633 -7.77 0.02 18.90
N ILE A 634 -7.66 0.81 17.81
CA ILE A 634 -8.66 1.85 17.49
C ILE A 634 -10.05 1.24 17.34
N ILE A 635 -10.15 0.13 16.59
CA ILE A 635 -11.40 -0.59 16.39
C ILE A 635 -11.95 -1.11 17.72
N ALA A 636 -11.10 -1.71 18.54
CA ALA A 636 -11.49 -2.24 19.85
C ALA A 636 -12.02 -1.11 20.77
N GLU A 637 -11.34 0.02 20.83
CA GLU A 637 -11.80 1.19 21.62
C GLU A 637 -13.14 1.72 21.13
N CYS A 638 -13.35 1.77 19.80
CA CYS A 638 -14.66 2.14 19.24
C CYS A 638 -15.76 1.16 19.65
N MET A 639 -15.48 -0.16 19.60
CA MET A 639 -16.44 -1.20 19.99
C MET A 639 -16.78 -1.11 21.48
N LEU A 640 -15.84 -0.71 22.32
CA LEU A 640 -16.03 -0.44 23.75
C LEU A 640 -16.63 0.96 24.04
N LYS A 641 -16.89 1.74 22.99
CA LYS A 641 -17.43 3.11 23.05
C LYS A 641 -16.50 4.12 23.73
N ASN A 642 -15.19 3.89 23.69
CA ASN A 642 -14.16 4.78 24.19
C ASN A 642 -13.70 5.76 23.09
N ASN A 643 -14.63 6.59 22.61
CA ASN A 643 -14.46 7.44 21.42
C ASN A 643 -13.24 8.37 21.48
N ASN A 644 -12.98 8.99 22.63
CA ASN A 644 -11.84 9.91 22.76
C ASN A 644 -10.50 9.16 22.74
N GLU A 645 -10.42 7.94 23.29
CA GLU A 645 -9.22 7.12 23.23
C GLU A 645 -8.97 6.56 21.81
N ALA A 646 -10.01 6.08 21.15
CA ALA A 646 -9.93 5.66 19.75
C ALA A 646 -9.39 6.79 18.84
N TYR A 647 -9.92 8.00 18.99
CA TYR A 647 -9.48 9.19 18.25
C TYR A 647 -8.02 9.55 18.58
N LYS A 648 -7.63 9.49 19.84
CA LYS A 648 -6.26 9.77 20.28
C LYS A 648 -5.28 8.81 19.61
N ILE A 649 -5.51 7.49 19.67
CA ILE A 649 -4.65 6.48 19.04
C ILE A 649 -4.59 6.71 17.52
N TYR A 650 -5.75 6.99 16.87
CA TYR A 650 -5.77 7.28 15.43
C TYR A 650 -4.88 8.48 15.08
N LYS A 651 -5.01 9.57 15.82
CA LYS A 651 -4.28 10.81 15.62
C LYS A 651 -2.77 10.67 15.84
N GLU A 652 -2.38 9.86 16.83
CA GLU A 652 -0.98 9.55 17.15
C GLU A 652 -0.27 8.80 16.01
N LEU A 653 -1.00 8.01 15.23
CA LEU A 653 -0.45 7.25 14.10
C LEU A 653 -0.33 8.07 12.80
N ILE A 654 -0.98 9.22 12.68
CA ILE A 654 -0.90 10.03 11.47
C ILE A 654 0.56 10.45 11.24
N PRO A 655 1.19 10.08 10.09
CA PRO A 655 2.62 10.32 9.86
C PRO A 655 3.03 11.78 10.03
N HIS A 656 2.20 12.72 9.54
CA HIS A 656 2.45 14.15 9.71
C HIS A 656 2.50 14.59 11.18
N ASN A 657 1.69 13.99 12.06
CA ASN A 657 1.71 14.30 13.49
C ASN A 657 2.99 13.79 14.17
N ILE A 658 3.50 12.66 13.71
CA ILE A 658 4.79 12.12 14.17
C ILE A 658 5.94 13.04 13.71
N VAL A 659 5.89 13.51 12.46
CA VAL A 659 6.85 14.52 11.96
C VAL A 659 6.78 15.82 12.79
N LYS A 660 5.59 16.29 13.14
CA LYS A 660 5.45 17.46 14.04
C LYS A 660 6.12 17.24 15.40
N LYS A 661 6.07 16.00 15.91
CA LYS A 661 6.65 15.64 17.22
C LYS A 661 8.16 15.48 17.17
N PHE A 662 8.69 14.78 16.17
CA PHE A 662 10.10 14.38 16.10
C PHE A 662 10.94 15.12 15.07
N GLY A 663 10.31 15.73 14.07
CA GLY A 663 10.97 16.37 12.94
C GLY A 663 11.17 15.46 11.74
N VAL A 664 11.34 16.08 10.57
CA VAL A 664 11.49 15.41 9.28
C VAL A 664 12.72 14.48 9.28
N GLU A 665 13.87 15.01 9.70
CA GLU A 665 15.15 14.27 9.71
C GLU A 665 15.12 13.02 10.58
N LYS A 666 14.40 13.07 11.70
CA LYS A 666 14.31 11.95 12.62
C LYS A 666 13.27 10.92 12.18
N TYR A 667 12.11 11.37 11.72
CA TYR A 667 11.09 10.46 11.21
C TYR A 667 11.58 9.73 9.95
N ASN A 668 12.26 10.44 9.05
CA ASN A 668 12.98 9.91 7.88
C ASN A 668 12.12 9.18 6.84
N ALA A 669 10.81 9.36 6.83
CA ALA A 669 9.90 8.76 5.85
C ALA A 669 8.84 9.75 5.40
N GLU A 670 8.03 9.36 4.43
CA GLU A 670 6.94 10.17 3.86
C GLU A 670 5.92 10.58 4.94
N PRO A 671 5.63 11.89 5.10
CA PRO A 671 4.68 12.37 6.11
C PRO A 671 3.22 12.13 5.73
N TYR A 672 2.97 11.55 4.57
CA TYR A 672 1.65 11.28 4.00
C TYR A 672 1.36 9.78 3.83
N ILE A 673 2.30 8.90 4.16
CA ILE A 673 2.20 7.44 4.00
C ILE A 673 2.52 6.77 5.33
N TYR A 674 1.74 5.76 5.72
CA TYR A 674 2.05 4.97 6.90
C TYR A 674 3.27 4.08 6.67
N SER A 675 4.14 4.06 7.65
CA SER A 675 5.19 3.05 7.77
C SER A 675 4.66 1.77 8.44
N SER A 676 5.39 0.67 8.32
CA SER A 676 5.05 -0.58 9.02
C SER A 676 5.14 -0.44 10.54
N ASN A 677 6.15 0.30 11.00
CA ASN A 677 6.38 0.54 12.42
C ASN A 677 7.12 1.86 12.65
N ILE A 678 7.10 2.32 13.90
CA ILE A 678 7.84 3.47 14.40
C ILE A 678 8.66 3.00 15.60
N ARG A 679 9.92 3.39 15.69
CA ARG A 679 10.80 3.01 16.79
C ARG A 679 10.31 3.59 18.12
N ALA A 680 10.19 2.72 19.11
CA ALA A 680 9.68 3.03 20.44
C ALA A 680 10.67 3.85 21.31
N PRO A 681 10.23 4.44 22.43
CA PRO A 681 11.09 5.26 23.29
C PRO A 681 12.37 4.58 23.79
N MET A 682 12.38 3.25 23.92
CA MET A 682 13.56 2.48 24.34
C MET A 682 14.54 2.21 23.19
N ALA A 683 14.19 2.46 21.95
CA ALA A 683 15.11 2.35 20.82
C ALA A 683 16.04 3.57 20.74
N LEU A 684 17.26 3.38 20.22
CA LEU A 684 18.25 4.45 20.08
C LEU A 684 17.72 5.64 19.24
N ASP A 685 17.00 5.32 18.16
CA ASP A 685 16.42 6.30 17.24
C ASP A 685 14.89 6.38 17.40
N ALA A 686 14.40 6.55 18.64
CA ALA A 686 12.98 6.67 18.96
C ALA A 686 12.28 7.71 18.04
N GLY A 687 11.13 7.35 17.49
CA GLY A 687 10.38 8.18 16.54
C GLY A 687 10.76 8.01 15.06
N GLN A 688 11.81 7.24 14.73
CA GLN A 688 12.16 6.92 13.35
C GLN A 688 11.17 5.91 12.77
N ALA A 689 10.70 6.17 11.56
CA ALA A 689 9.86 5.25 10.80
C ALA A 689 10.64 4.04 10.32
N GLY A 690 9.96 2.90 10.25
CA GLY A 690 10.42 1.70 9.56
C GLY A 690 10.17 1.79 8.05
N VAL A 691 9.79 0.66 7.45
CA VAL A 691 9.49 0.57 6.02
C VAL A 691 8.17 1.28 5.71
N SER A 692 8.20 2.30 4.86
CA SER A 692 7.00 2.96 4.34
C SER A 692 6.37 2.17 3.18
N TRP A 693 5.11 2.47 2.85
CA TRP A 693 4.29 1.83 1.83
C TRP A 693 3.90 0.37 2.10
N LEU A 694 4.85 -0.48 2.46
CA LEU A 694 4.65 -1.93 2.62
C LEU A 694 3.95 -2.29 3.94
N SER A 695 2.75 -1.77 4.14
CA SER A 695 1.99 -1.96 5.38
C SER A 695 0.48 -2.01 5.11
N GLY A 696 -0.22 -2.95 5.74
CA GLY A 696 -1.69 -2.99 5.77
C GLY A 696 -2.33 -1.89 6.59
N THR A 697 -1.54 -1.01 7.20
CA THR A 697 -2.03 0.05 8.08
C THR A 697 -3.05 0.94 7.38
N ALA A 698 -2.79 1.41 6.16
CA ALA A 698 -3.72 2.32 5.47
C ALA A 698 -5.09 1.69 5.22
N SER A 699 -5.12 0.42 4.77
CA SER A 699 -6.37 -0.33 4.56
C SER A 699 -7.19 -0.43 5.85
N TRP A 700 -6.54 -0.77 6.96
CA TRP A 700 -7.21 -0.88 8.26
C TRP A 700 -7.53 0.48 8.89
N MET A 701 -6.74 1.54 8.65
CA MET A 701 -7.09 2.91 9.07
C MET A 701 -8.33 3.43 8.34
N MET A 702 -8.55 3.03 7.08
CA MET A 702 -9.81 3.32 6.37
C MET A 702 -10.99 2.60 7.03
N ILE A 703 -10.84 1.30 7.32
CA ILE A 703 -11.88 0.50 7.97
C ILE A 703 -12.20 1.07 9.37
N ALA A 704 -11.16 1.36 10.16
CA ALA A 704 -11.33 1.93 11.50
C ALA A 704 -12.07 3.28 11.46
N LEU A 705 -11.75 4.10 10.45
CA LEU A 705 -12.38 5.40 10.29
C LEU A 705 -13.84 5.30 9.82
N GLU A 706 -14.09 4.58 8.72
CA GLU A 706 -15.41 4.46 8.10
C GLU A 706 -16.38 3.68 8.99
N GLU A 707 -16.01 2.44 9.33
CA GLU A 707 -16.93 1.50 9.95
C GLU A 707 -17.05 1.65 11.47
N TYR A 708 -16.06 2.29 12.12
CA TYR A 708 -16.01 2.34 13.58
C TYR A 708 -16.02 3.77 14.11
N ILE A 709 -15.14 4.68 13.66
CA ILE A 709 -15.17 6.06 14.14
C ILE A 709 -16.42 6.79 13.61
N PHE A 710 -16.66 6.79 12.30
CA PHE A 710 -17.91 7.30 11.75
C PHE A 710 -19.07 6.33 11.94
N GLY A 711 -18.75 5.07 12.19
CA GLY A 711 -19.69 4.00 12.45
C GLY A 711 -20.58 3.66 11.26
N VAL A 712 -20.17 3.96 10.03
CA VAL A 712 -20.91 3.68 8.79
C VAL A 712 -20.53 2.30 8.28
N LYS A 713 -21.14 1.28 8.87
CA LYS A 713 -20.75 -0.12 8.62
C LYS A 713 -21.69 -0.79 7.61
N PRO A 714 -21.15 -1.29 6.45
CA PRO A 714 -21.92 -2.11 5.55
C PRO A 714 -22.25 -3.47 6.18
N CYS A 715 -23.52 -3.85 6.12
CA CYS A 715 -24.06 -5.13 6.56
C CYS A 715 -24.92 -5.72 5.42
N TYR A 716 -25.17 -7.00 5.46
CA TYR A 716 -26.00 -7.64 4.42
C TYR A 716 -27.38 -6.96 4.26
N LYS A 717 -28.01 -6.52 5.35
CA LYS A 717 -29.34 -5.88 5.36
C LYS A 717 -29.32 -4.39 5.00
N GLY A 718 -28.15 -3.71 4.97
CA GLY A 718 -28.03 -2.28 4.74
C GLY A 718 -26.88 -1.65 5.53
N LEU A 719 -26.80 -0.34 5.56
CA LEU A 719 -25.85 0.38 6.41
C LEU A 719 -26.33 0.42 7.85
N LYS A 720 -25.50 -0.05 8.77
CA LYS A 720 -25.67 0.17 10.20
C LYS A 720 -24.84 1.38 10.60
N ILE A 721 -25.46 2.39 11.25
CA ILE A 721 -24.76 3.61 11.62
C ILE A 721 -24.70 3.74 13.13
N GLN A 722 -23.47 3.62 13.66
CA GLN A 722 -23.16 3.66 15.09
C GLN A 722 -21.85 4.45 15.31
N PRO A 723 -21.91 5.80 15.32
CA PRO A 723 -20.72 6.63 15.41
C PRO A 723 -20.01 6.46 16.77
N CYS A 724 -18.71 6.65 16.73
CA CYS A 724 -17.82 6.74 17.88
C CYS A 724 -16.83 7.90 17.65
N ILE A 725 -17.38 9.09 17.32
CA ILE A 725 -16.61 10.31 17.07
C ILE A 725 -16.19 10.97 18.38
N PRO A 726 -15.05 11.70 18.43
CA PRO A 726 -14.62 12.37 19.65
C PRO A 726 -15.65 13.41 20.12
N ASP A 727 -15.75 13.59 21.43
CA ASP A 727 -16.72 14.50 22.05
C ASP A 727 -16.51 15.96 21.63
N GLU A 728 -15.28 16.34 21.30
CA GLU A 728 -14.91 17.69 20.84
C GLU A 728 -15.40 18.04 19.41
N TRP A 729 -15.83 17.05 18.62
CA TRP A 729 -16.37 17.31 17.30
C TRP A 729 -17.88 17.56 17.38
N GLU A 730 -18.30 18.81 17.24
CA GLU A 730 -19.73 19.16 17.21
C GLU A 730 -20.45 18.57 15.99
N LYS A 731 -19.73 18.45 14.87
CA LYS A 731 -20.29 17.97 13.61
C LYS A 731 -19.25 17.27 12.76
N ALA A 732 -19.68 16.21 12.05
CA ALA A 732 -18.93 15.59 10.96
C ALA A 732 -19.89 15.24 9.82
N THR A 733 -19.41 15.27 8.57
CA THR A 733 -20.19 14.86 7.40
C THR A 733 -19.42 13.78 6.65
N VAL A 734 -20.09 12.68 6.32
CA VAL A 734 -19.54 11.58 5.56
C VAL A 734 -20.38 11.37 4.30
N LYS A 735 -19.75 11.27 3.15
CA LYS A 735 -20.38 10.78 1.92
C LYS A 735 -20.01 9.32 1.73
N ARG A 736 -20.98 8.51 1.38
CA ARG A 736 -20.84 7.07 1.17
C ARG A 736 -21.70 6.60 0.01
N PHE A 737 -21.10 6.08 -1.05
CA PHE A 737 -21.82 5.39 -2.09
C PHE A 737 -22.01 3.92 -1.70
N PHE A 738 -23.26 3.48 -1.61
CA PHE A 738 -23.57 2.11 -1.20
C PHE A 738 -24.77 1.58 -1.97
N ARG A 739 -24.58 0.48 -2.68
CA ARG A 739 -25.61 -0.23 -3.45
C ARG A 739 -26.48 0.67 -4.33
N GLY A 740 -25.82 1.55 -5.10
CA GLY A 740 -26.49 2.41 -6.07
C GLY A 740 -27.05 3.73 -5.50
N CYS A 741 -26.89 3.99 -4.20
CA CYS A 741 -27.30 5.23 -3.55
C CYS A 741 -26.08 6.00 -3.01
N GLU A 742 -26.02 7.30 -3.25
CA GLU A 742 -25.08 8.22 -2.60
C GLU A 742 -25.71 8.75 -1.31
N TYR A 743 -25.17 8.34 -0.18
CA TYR A 743 -25.58 8.81 1.14
C TYR A 743 -24.75 10.01 1.56
N THR A 744 -25.42 11.08 1.99
CA THR A 744 -24.81 12.17 2.76
C THR A 744 -25.22 11.99 4.22
N ILE A 745 -24.26 11.63 5.07
CA ILE A 745 -24.48 11.29 6.47
C ILE A 745 -23.93 12.42 7.32
N GLU A 746 -24.82 13.14 8.00
CA GLU A 746 -24.49 14.20 8.96
C GLU A 746 -24.49 13.60 10.37
N LEU A 747 -23.38 13.71 11.07
CA LEU A 747 -23.24 13.35 12.48
C LEU A 747 -23.33 14.65 13.29
N ASP A 748 -24.45 14.86 14.00
CA ASP A 748 -24.70 16.01 14.85
C ASP A 748 -24.41 15.62 16.30
N ASN A 749 -23.26 16.07 16.79
CA ASN A 749 -22.75 15.80 18.14
C ASN A 749 -22.78 17.05 19.04
N SER A 750 -23.73 17.92 18.85
CA SER A 750 -23.91 19.16 19.66
C SER A 750 -24.01 18.85 21.16
N ALA A 751 -24.37 17.63 21.55
CA ALA A 751 -24.44 17.18 22.93
C ALA A 751 -23.09 16.72 23.54
N GLY A 752 -22.00 16.62 22.73
CA GLY A 752 -20.70 16.13 23.19
C GLY A 752 -20.73 14.69 23.69
N CYS A 753 -21.48 13.81 23.04
CA CYS A 753 -21.65 12.40 23.35
C CYS A 753 -21.51 11.56 22.08
N GLY A 754 -20.34 11.60 21.45
CA GLY A 754 -20.09 11.07 20.11
C GLY A 754 -20.23 9.55 19.93
N ASN A 755 -20.45 8.80 20.99
CA ASN A 755 -20.53 7.34 21.03
C ASN A 755 -21.94 6.77 21.30
N SER A 756 -22.98 7.61 21.31
CA SER A 756 -24.36 7.20 21.61
C SER A 756 -25.34 7.86 20.65
N VAL A 757 -26.13 7.06 19.94
CA VAL A 757 -27.16 7.54 19.01
C VAL A 757 -28.45 7.80 19.77
N LYS A 758 -28.96 9.04 19.69
CA LYS A 758 -30.23 9.45 20.25
C LYS A 758 -31.36 9.40 19.23
N GLU A 759 -31.13 9.94 18.04
CA GLU A 759 -32.12 9.99 16.97
C GLU A 759 -31.48 9.81 15.60
N VAL A 760 -32.22 9.19 14.70
CA VAL A 760 -31.83 9.00 13.29
C VAL A 760 -32.92 9.60 12.40
N TYR A 761 -32.53 10.34 11.37
CA TYR A 761 -33.41 10.86 10.35
C TYR A 761 -32.94 10.40 8.95
N LEU A 762 -33.88 9.89 8.16
CA LEU A 762 -33.67 9.54 6.76
C LEU A 762 -34.52 10.44 5.87
N ASN A 763 -33.91 11.23 5.02
CA ASN A 763 -34.55 12.21 4.16
C ASN A 763 -35.50 13.16 4.94
N GLY A 764 -35.03 13.63 6.11
CA GLY A 764 -35.76 14.55 6.99
C GLY A 764 -36.87 13.91 7.83
N ARG A 765 -37.10 12.60 7.70
CA ARG A 765 -38.09 11.87 8.51
C ARG A 765 -37.39 10.99 9.55
N ARG A 766 -37.95 10.94 10.76
CA ARG A 766 -37.44 10.07 11.81
C ARG A 766 -37.42 8.62 11.34
N PHE A 767 -36.33 7.94 11.59
CA PHE A 767 -36.08 6.54 11.21
C PHE A 767 -35.78 5.70 12.46
N ASP A 768 -36.60 4.70 12.70
CA ASP A 768 -36.48 3.82 13.89
C ASP A 768 -35.94 2.43 13.54
N GLY A 769 -35.49 2.21 12.28
CA GLY A 769 -34.89 0.94 11.83
C GLY A 769 -33.42 0.81 12.25
N GLU A 770 -32.93 -0.44 12.28
CA GLU A 770 -31.52 -0.73 12.60
C GLU A 770 -30.61 -0.55 11.37
N TYR A 771 -31.11 -0.85 10.16
CA TYR A 771 -30.34 -0.81 8.92
C TYR A 771 -30.94 0.19 7.94
N ILE A 772 -30.11 1.06 7.38
CA ILE A 772 -30.53 2.04 6.38
C ILE A 772 -30.22 1.50 4.99
N LEU A 773 -31.24 1.40 4.15
CA LEU A 773 -31.13 1.06 2.74
C LEU A 773 -32.11 1.89 1.93
N SER A 774 -31.63 2.63 0.93
CA SER A 774 -32.44 3.45 0.04
C SER A 774 -32.37 2.94 -1.39
N SER A 775 -33.49 2.89 -2.08
CA SER A 775 -33.57 2.62 -3.52
C SER A 775 -33.43 3.90 -4.38
N ALA A 776 -33.43 5.07 -3.76
CA ALA A 776 -33.20 6.33 -4.45
C ALA A 776 -31.71 6.51 -4.79
N PRO A 777 -31.36 7.26 -5.86
CA PRO A 777 -29.97 7.51 -6.23
C PRO A 777 -29.20 8.33 -5.19
N THR A 778 -29.90 9.09 -4.35
CA THR A 778 -29.33 9.88 -3.25
C THR A 778 -30.17 9.77 -2.00
N ALA A 779 -29.54 9.83 -0.83
CA ALA A 779 -30.23 9.88 0.46
C ALA A 779 -29.48 10.77 1.45
N SER A 780 -30.24 11.51 2.27
CA SER A 780 -29.70 12.28 3.40
C SER A 780 -29.98 11.54 4.69
N VAL A 781 -28.94 11.32 5.49
CA VAL A 781 -29.04 10.72 6.82
C VAL A 781 -28.53 11.73 7.84
N ARG A 782 -29.28 12.01 8.90
CA ARG A 782 -28.81 12.80 10.04
C ARG A 782 -28.88 11.94 11.28
N ILE A 783 -27.73 11.82 11.94
CA ILE A 783 -27.58 11.11 13.21
C ILE A 783 -27.37 12.15 14.30
N VAL A 784 -28.27 12.21 15.25
CA VAL A 784 -28.11 13.04 16.44
C VAL A 784 -27.57 12.17 17.56
N THR A 785 -26.39 12.52 18.05
CA THR A 785 -25.81 11.84 19.21
C THR A 785 -26.30 12.46 20.53
N GLY A 786 -26.20 11.71 21.61
CA GLY A 786 -26.65 12.18 22.96
C GLY A 786 -27.07 11.00 23.83
N LYS A 787 -27.16 11.23 25.12
CA LYS A 787 -27.75 10.26 26.05
C LYS A 787 -29.23 10.07 25.73
N LYS A 788 -29.69 8.82 25.70
CA LYS A 788 -31.12 8.47 25.56
C LYS A 788 -31.94 8.93 26.74
#